data_cb677f2d196b37985182d9d9e5f872ed
#
_entry.id   cb677f2d196b37985182d9d9e5f872ed
#
_cell.length_a   1.000
_cell.length_b   1.000
_cell.length_c   1.000
_cell.angle_alpha   90.00
_cell.angle_beta   90.00
_cell.angle_gamma   90.00
#
_symmetry.space_group_name_H-M   'P 1'
#
loop_
_entity.id
_entity.type
_entity.pdbx_description
1 polymer ?
#
loop_
_entity_poly.entity_id
_entity_poly.type
_entity_poly.pdbx_seq_one_letter_code
_entity_poly.pdbx_strand_id
1 'polypeptide(L)'
;MALPERFRPAVSPLSDPGQVLVGPTWRITILTERLLRLEWSDDGQFEDRATQVVWNRDFPPVPFELTRDGDGLHLTTRGLQLAWDGRRFSPGGLQVRQPGVRDWRSVWHFGDAETVQEREPGWHVGNLGGTARTLDEAEGAVPVEKGLLSAFGYATLDDAASLALDEDGWPTPRVGDVDLYLFVHGHDAPAALRDFHALTGPAPLLPRWALGNWWSRYHAYSADEYLALMDRFEHEGLPFSVAVLDMDWHWVDIDPRHGSGWTGYSWNTTLVPDPEALLADLHGRGLKVSLNLHPADGVRSFEDAYAALAERLGLDPADGDPIPFDVADPAFMEAYFDEVLHPLEEQGLDFWWVDWQQGGSSSIPGLDPLWLLNHLHFLDSGRDGRRPITFSRYAGPGSHRYPVGFSGDTVTTWSSLHFQPWFTATAANIGYGWWSHDIGGHMFGERDDEMVARWFQLGTWSPINRLHSTSSPFQGKEPWNFGGPAASVMADALRLRHRLIPWLYTMNERAHRLSEPIARPVHHLDPRPETLLSGSGAFLFGTGLLVAPLTTPAERRTRRASVTTWLPEGTWHDWYSGLRYTGGRFVTLRRPLETYPVLARSGTIVPLVDGDDLSVANPEALLVRVFAGADGEFVLYEDDDAAQPASCTTRFAWHQDEGVFTIAPVVGDASAIPARRRYRVSVTGLAPSDTTSAEGTTSYDPATGTVTVDLGEVAASEGASFGFAPAPTASDQRIDERIFAIVHDLQVGYIDKHQLCAFLESTPSTLARIAGLESLPIAQDIKDVVLEVLLAGAE
;
A
#
# COMPACT_ATOMS: atom_id res chain seq x y z
N MET A 1 21.41 -15.34 28.09
CA MET A 1 22.42 -14.49 27.41
C MET A 1 21.67 -13.26 26.99
N ALA A 2 22.22 -12.06 27.18
CA ALA A 2 21.53 -10.85 26.72
C ALA A 2 21.55 -10.83 25.19
N LEU A 3 20.42 -10.50 24.57
CA LEU A 3 20.34 -10.34 23.11
C LEU A 3 21.24 -9.20 22.62
N PRO A 4 21.84 -9.30 21.45
CA PRO A 4 22.53 -8.19 20.81
C PRO A 4 21.65 -6.94 20.73
N GLU A 5 22.25 -5.75 20.88
CA GLU A 5 21.53 -4.47 20.84
C GLU A 5 20.73 -4.27 19.55
N ARG A 6 21.20 -4.83 18.43
CA ARG A 6 20.51 -4.77 17.12
C ARG A 6 19.11 -5.36 17.12
N PHE A 7 18.78 -6.26 18.05
CA PHE A 7 17.46 -6.90 18.18
C PHE A 7 16.54 -6.20 19.17
N ARG A 8 16.97 -5.08 19.77
CA ARG A 8 16.18 -4.36 20.77
C ARG A 8 15.39 -3.24 20.13
N PRO A 9 14.06 -3.28 20.20
CA PRO A 9 13.24 -2.18 19.70
C PRO A 9 13.31 -0.97 20.66
N ALA A 10 13.24 0.23 20.10
CA ALA A 10 13.06 1.44 20.90
C ALA A 10 11.58 1.55 21.32
N VAL A 11 11.30 1.50 22.62
CA VAL A 11 9.93 1.49 23.17
C VAL A 11 9.77 2.48 24.31
N SER A 12 8.55 3.02 24.49
CA SER A 12 8.16 3.91 25.59
C SER A 12 6.88 3.39 26.25
N PRO A 13 6.93 2.28 27.01
CA PRO A 13 5.73 1.51 27.38
C PRO A 13 4.96 2.10 28.58
N LEU A 14 5.49 3.09 29.28
CA LEU A 14 4.84 3.67 30.47
C LEU A 14 3.98 4.88 30.09
N SER A 15 2.78 4.95 30.67
CA SER A 15 1.87 6.10 30.51
C SER A 15 2.18 7.18 31.57
N ASP A 16 1.82 8.44 31.28
CA ASP A 16 1.82 9.51 32.29
C ASP A 16 0.93 9.11 33.50
N PRO A 17 1.48 9.08 34.74
CA PRO A 17 0.72 8.70 35.92
C PRO A 17 -0.53 9.55 36.16
N GLY A 18 -0.56 10.81 35.69
CA GLY A 18 -1.71 11.69 35.76
C GLY A 18 -2.88 11.28 34.87
N GLN A 19 -2.63 10.41 33.89
CA GLN A 19 -3.62 9.86 32.96
C GLN A 19 -4.10 8.46 33.36
N VAL A 20 -3.61 7.91 34.48
CA VAL A 20 -3.91 6.55 34.94
C VAL A 20 -4.86 6.57 36.12
N LEU A 21 -6.03 5.96 35.99
CA LEU A 21 -6.96 5.67 37.05
C LEU A 21 -6.81 4.20 37.46
N VAL A 22 -6.45 3.93 38.71
CA VAL A 22 -6.15 2.58 39.17
C VAL A 22 -6.89 2.24 40.45
N GLY A 23 -7.38 1.00 40.53
CA GLY A 23 -7.96 0.35 41.68
C GLY A 23 -7.27 -0.98 41.96
N PRO A 24 -7.81 -1.76 42.96
CA PRO A 24 -7.16 -3.03 43.32
C PRO A 24 -7.07 -4.07 42.18
N THR A 25 -8.08 -4.10 41.30
CA THR A 25 -8.22 -5.12 40.25
C THR A 25 -8.47 -4.53 38.87
N TRP A 26 -8.42 -3.20 38.72
CA TRP A 26 -8.71 -2.53 37.48
C TRP A 26 -7.79 -1.34 37.25
N ARG A 27 -7.54 -1.05 35.98
CA ARG A 27 -6.82 0.14 35.53
C ARG A 27 -7.48 0.69 34.27
N ILE A 28 -7.73 2.00 34.22
CA ILE A 28 -8.21 2.72 33.07
C ILE A 28 -7.19 3.82 32.78
N THR A 29 -6.60 3.77 31.60
CA THR A 29 -5.61 4.76 31.13
C THR A 29 -6.19 5.59 30.00
N ILE A 30 -6.11 6.91 30.12
CA ILE A 30 -6.50 7.87 29.09
C ILE A 30 -5.27 8.17 28.25
N LEU A 31 -5.20 7.59 27.04
CA LEU A 31 -4.05 7.78 26.14
C LEU A 31 -4.23 9.02 25.27
N THR A 32 -5.41 9.19 24.68
CA THR A 32 -5.79 10.41 23.96
C THR A 32 -7.21 10.83 24.30
N GLU A 33 -7.72 11.92 23.73
CA GLU A 33 -9.13 12.31 23.88
C GLU A 33 -10.10 11.22 23.38
N ARG A 34 -9.62 10.25 22.57
CA ARG A 34 -10.42 9.23 21.87
C ARG A 34 -9.89 7.80 21.98
N LEU A 35 -8.79 7.59 22.72
CA LEU A 35 -8.18 6.28 22.94
C LEU A 35 -8.04 6.00 24.43
N LEU A 36 -8.61 4.87 24.87
CA LEU A 36 -8.51 4.37 26.24
C LEU A 36 -7.82 3.01 26.26
N ARG A 37 -7.06 2.72 27.32
CA ARG A 37 -6.70 1.35 27.71
C ARG A 37 -7.52 0.92 28.90
N LEU A 38 -8.11 -0.26 28.83
CA LEU A 38 -8.96 -0.87 29.85
C LEU A 38 -8.34 -2.19 30.28
N GLU A 39 -7.98 -2.29 31.57
CA GLU A 39 -7.31 -3.47 32.10
C GLU A 39 -8.06 -4.02 33.31
N TRP A 40 -8.11 -5.34 33.40
CA TRP A 40 -8.58 -6.06 34.57
C TRP A 40 -7.57 -7.15 34.96
N SER A 41 -7.34 -7.31 36.26
CA SER A 41 -6.50 -8.35 36.81
C SER A 41 -7.05 -8.77 38.18
N ASP A 42 -7.37 -10.06 38.32
CA ASP A 42 -7.91 -10.59 39.58
C ASP A 42 -6.88 -10.58 40.72
N ASP A 43 -5.58 -10.57 40.42
CA ASP A 43 -4.47 -10.48 41.36
C ASP A 43 -3.90 -9.04 41.50
N GLY A 44 -4.42 -8.08 40.73
CA GLY A 44 -4.01 -6.69 40.77
C GLY A 44 -2.66 -6.39 40.10
N GLN A 45 -2.13 -7.31 39.31
CA GLN A 45 -0.93 -7.08 38.50
C GLN A 45 -1.32 -6.62 37.09
N PHE A 46 -0.72 -5.53 36.64
CA PHE A 46 -0.97 -4.91 35.35
C PHE A 46 0.31 -4.89 34.50
N GLU A 47 0.16 -5.05 33.17
CA GLU A 47 1.29 -5.10 32.25
C GLU A 47 1.81 -3.70 31.93
N ASP A 48 3.02 -3.41 32.37
CA ASP A 48 3.71 -2.13 32.10
C ASP A 48 4.78 -2.22 31.03
N ARG A 49 5.18 -3.43 30.63
CA ARG A 49 6.16 -3.64 29.55
C ARG A 49 5.51 -3.40 28.19
N ALA A 50 6.35 -3.16 27.18
CA ALA A 50 5.91 -3.25 25.78
C ALA A 50 5.45 -4.67 25.48
N THR A 51 4.59 -4.81 24.46
CA THR A 51 4.11 -6.11 23.98
C THR A 51 4.46 -6.29 22.50
N GLN A 52 4.18 -7.47 21.97
CA GLN A 52 4.32 -7.71 20.53
C GLN A 52 3.59 -6.68 19.67
N VAL A 53 2.47 -6.13 20.15
CA VAL A 53 1.65 -5.16 19.43
C VAL A 53 1.94 -3.73 19.89
N VAL A 54 1.90 -3.48 21.19
CA VAL A 54 1.93 -2.14 21.78
C VAL A 54 3.31 -1.81 22.33
N TRP A 55 3.95 -0.81 21.72
CA TRP A 55 5.30 -0.38 22.09
C TRP A 55 5.32 0.87 22.96
N ASN A 56 4.40 1.81 22.72
CA ASN A 56 4.43 3.14 23.32
C ASN A 56 3.09 3.46 24.01
N ARG A 57 3.19 3.96 25.24
CA ARG A 57 2.05 4.48 26.00
C ARG A 57 2.33 5.87 26.56
N ASP A 58 3.49 6.44 26.21
CA ASP A 58 3.89 7.80 26.56
C ASP A 58 3.22 8.81 25.61
N PHE A 59 1.95 9.10 25.89
CA PHE A 59 1.16 10.08 25.16
C PHE A 59 1.15 11.42 25.91
N PRO A 60 1.04 12.56 25.20
CA PRO A 60 0.82 13.84 25.84
C PRO A 60 -0.45 13.83 26.68
N PRO A 61 -0.42 14.34 27.92
CA PRO A 61 -1.57 14.33 28.81
C PRO A 61 -2.74 15.16 28.22
N VAL A 62 -3.95 14.63 28.35
CA VAL A 62 -5.17 15.26 27.86
C VAL A 62 -6.08 15.65 29.02
N PRO A 63 -6.83 16.76 28.94
CA PRO A 63 -7.81 17.14 29.96
C PRO A 63 -8.97 16.16 30.00
N PHE A 64 -9.42 15.79 31.19
CA PHE A 64 -10.61 14.99 31.42
C PHE A 64 -11.35 15.40 32.70
N GLU A 65 -12.66 15.16 32.71
CA GLU A 65 -13.49 15.29 33.90
C GLU A 65 -13.80 13.91 34.47
N LEU A 66 -13.67 13.77 35.79
CA LEU A 66 -13.96 12.52 36.51
C LEU A 66 -14.97 12.77 37.64
N THR A 67 -16.06 12.04 37.60
CA THR A 67 -17.01 12.00 38.73
C THR A 67 -17.15 10.55 39.22
N ARG A 68 -17.31 10.39 40.55
CA ARG A 68 -17.50 9.07 41.18
C ARG A 68 -18.91 8.97 41.71
N ASP A 69 -19.52 7.80 41.51
CA ASP A 69 -20.84 7.45 42.07
C ASP A 69 -20.70 6.07 42.76
N GLY A 70 -20.53 6.10 44.08
CA GLY A 70 -20.15 4.91 44.84
C GLY A 70 -18.80 4.35 44.39
N ASP A 71 -18.78 3.08 43.99
CA ASP A 71 -17.63 2.41 43.40
C ASP A 71 -17.48 2.69 41.90
N GLY A 72 -18.53 3.22 41.24
CA GLY A 72 -18.58 3.54 39.86
C GLY A 72 -17.90 4.86 39.49
N LEU A 73 -17.64 5.08 38.23
CA LEU A 73 -17.09 6.33 37.71
C LEU A 73 -17.68 6.73 36.36
N HIS A 74 -17.69 8.05 36.15
CA HIS A 74 -17.97 8.66 34.86
C HIS A 74 -16.74 9.49 34.47
N LEU A 75 -16.17 9.19 33.31
CA LEU A 75 -15.04 9.89 32.72
C LEU A 75 -15.50 10.58 31.44
N THR A 76 -15.16 11.84 31.28
CA THR A 76 -15.45 12.60 30.06
C THR A 76 -14.17 13.28 29.58
N THR A 77 -13.82 13.04 28.33
CA THR A 77 -12.86 13.83 27.55
C THR A 77 -13.62 14.64 26.50
N ARG A 78 -12.92 15.39 25.68
CA ARG A 78 -13.53 16.06 24.52
C ARG A 78 -14.09 15.08 23.49
N GLY A 79 -13.50 13.89 23.36
CA GLY A 79 -13.80 12.90 22.33
C GLY A 79 -14.64 11.71 22.77
N LEU A 80 -14.75 11.43 24.07
CA LEU A 80 -15.49 10.27 24.57
C LEU A 80 -16.10 10.50 25.96
N GLN A 81 -17.11 9.68 26.29
CA GLN A 81 -17.73 9.57 27.60
C GLN A 81 -17.77 8.09 27.99
N LEU A 82 -17.14 7.76 29.13
CA LEU A 82 -17.17 6.43 29.72
C LEU A 82 -18.05 6.46 30.97
N ALA A 83 -18.90 5.44 31.13
CA ALA A 83 -19.65 5.15 32.35
C ALA A 83 -19.37 3.72 32.77
N TRP A 84 -18.98 3.54 34.04
CA TRP A 84 -18.66 2.24 34.61
C TRP A 84 -19.22 2.12 36.03
N ASP A 85 -19.75 0.93 36.37
CA ASP A 85 -20.46 0.65 37.63
C ASP A 85 -19.52 0.25 38.80
N GLY A 86 -18.20 0.22 38.60
CA GLY A 86 -17.23 -0.14 39.64
C GLY A 86 -17.02 -1.63 39.85
N ARG A 87 -17.69 -2.49 39.08
CA ARG A 87 -17.57 -3.95 39.17
C ARG A 87 -16.72 -4.51 38.04
N ARG A 88 -16.47 -5.84 38.04
CA ARG A 88 -15.78 -6.49 36.91
C ARG A 88 -16.43 -6.04 35.60
N PHE A 89 -15.59 -5.71 34.61
CA PHE A 89 -16.06 -5.25 33.29
C PHE A 89 -17.10 -6.20 32.71
N SER A 90 -18.22 -5.67 32.31
CA SER A 90 -19.33 -6.43 31.76
C SER A 90 -20.15 -5.58 30.79
N PRO A 91 -20.93 -6.18 29.88
CA PRO A 91 -21.77 -5.45 28.93
C PRO A 91 -22.77 -4.47 29.56
N GLY A 92 -23.32 -4.81 30.76
CA GLY A 92 -24.22 -3.93 31.46
C GLY A 92 -23.54 -2.90 32.35
N GLY A 93 -22.26 -3.08 32.69
CA GLY A 93 -21.55 -2.27 33.67
C GLY A 93 -20.58 -1.26 33.09
N LEU A 94 -20.08 -1.48 31.89
CA LEU A 94 -19.08 -0.61 31.22
C LEU A 94 -19.53 -0.25 29.83
N GLN A 95 -19.71 1.04 29.59
CA GLN A 95 -20.05 1.57 28.27
C GLN A 95 -19.22 2.82 27.93
N VAL A 96 -18.96 3.01 26.64
CA VAL A 96 -18.28 4.20 26.12
C VAL A 96 -19.01 4.71 24.88
N ARG A 97 -19.14 6.03 24.76
CA ARG A 97 -19.77 6.67 23.61
C ARG A 97 -19.05 7.94 23.18
N GLN A 98 -19.24 8.31 21.95
CA GLN A 98 -18.80 9.61 21.43
C GLN A 98 -19.79 10.71 21.83
N PRO A 99 -19.33 11.88 22.35
CA PRO A 99 -20.22 13.00 22.72
C PRO A 99 -21.01 13.50 21.51
N GLY A 100 -22.29 13.78 21.70
CA GLY A 100 -23.16 14.34 20.66
C GLY A 100 -23.69 13.34 19.62
N VAL A 101 -23.17 12.13 19.57
CA VAL A 101 -23.68 11.06 18.70
C VAL A 101 -24.90 10.43 19.38
N ARG A 102 -26.01 10.37 18.63
CA ARG A 102 -27.30 9.86 19.16
C ARG A 102 -27.64 8.45 18.67
N ASP A 103 -26.86 7.89 17.74
CA ASP A 103 -27.07 6.53 17.29
C ASP A 103 -26.70 5.55 18.41
N TRP A 104 -27.66 4.75 18.84
CA TRP A 104 -27.43 3.74 19.87
C TRP A 104 -26.37 2.71 19.50
N ARG A 105 -26.15 2.46 18.20
CA ARG A 105 -25.11 1.57 17.67
C ARG A 105 -23.70 2.12 17.87
N SER A 106 -23.58 3.43 18.09
CA SER A 106 -22.31 4.11 18.39
C SER A 106 -21.99 4.16 19.88
N VAL A 107 -22.71 3.39 20.71
CA VAL A 107 -22.39 3.14 22.12
C VAL A 107 -21.74 1.77 22.21
N TRP A 108 -20.46 1.76 22.56
CA TRP A 108 -19.74 0.53 22.81
C TRP A 108 -20.04 0.03 24.24
N HIS A 109 -20.27 -1.26 24.38
CA HIS A 109 -20.35 -1.96 25.65
C HIS A 109 -19.25 -3.00 25.73
N PHE A 110 -18.72 -3.22 26.93
CA PHE A 110 -17.68 -4.23 27.11
C PHE A 110 -18.13 -5.60 26.60
N GLY A 111 -17.31 -6.19 25.71
CA GLY A 111 -17.63 -7.48 25.10
C GLY A 111 -18.51 -7.40 23.85
N ASP A 112 -18.85 -6.20 23.37
CA ASP A 112 -19.53 -6.06 22.07
C ASP A 112 -18.68 -6.71 20.96
N ALA A 113 -19.30 -7.62 20.22
CA ALA A 113 -18.66 -8.30 19.12
C ALA A 113 -18.58 -7.37 17.90
N GLU A 114 -17.38 -6.98 17.56
CA GLU A 114 -17.08 -6.31 16.30
C GLU A 114 -16.74 -7.38 15.26
N THR A 115 -17.73 -7.87 14.55
CA THR A 115 -17.50 -8.84 13.48
C THR A 115 -17.26 -8.12 12.16
N VAL A 116 -16.24 -8.56 11.42
CA VAL A 116 -16.16 -8.32 9.97
C VAL A 116 -17.19 -9.23 9.34
N GLN A 117 -18.35 -8.70 8.97
CA GLN A 117 -19.36 -9.50 8.30
C GLN A 117 -19.04 -9.66 6.83
N GLU A 118 -19.18 -10.90 6.33
CA GLU A 118 -19.27 -11.13 4.89
C GLU A 118 -20.38 -10.27 4.30
N ARG A 119 -20.10 -9.62 3.20
CA ARG A 119 -21.03 -8.68 2.57
C ARG A 119 -22.20 -9.41 1.92
N GLU A 120 -23.32 -9.47 2.59
CA GLU A 120 -24.59 -9.54 1.88
C GLU A 120 -25.03 -8.11 1.51
N PRO A 121 -25.50 -7.87 0.27
CA PRO A 121 -25.96 -6.55 -0.15
C PRO A 121 -27.08 -6.07 0.77
N GLY A 122 -26.81 -4.98 1.52
CA GLY A 122 -27.83 -4.27 2.29
C GLY A 122 -27.79 -4.43 3.80
N TRP A 123 -26.81 -5.15 4.42
CA TRP A 123 -26.72 -5.26 5.89
C TRP A 123 -25.36 -4.77 6.44
N HIS A 124 -25.44 -4.22 7.65
CA HIS A 124 -24.39 -3.43 8.28
C HIS A 124 -23.17 -4.25 8.65
N VAL A 125 -22.05 -3.84 8.13
CA VAL A 125 -20.73 -4.29 8.54
C VAL A 125 -20.39 -3.56 9.84
N GLY A 126 -20.18 -4.27 10.94
CA GLY A 126 -19.69 -3.68 12.18
C GLY A 126 -18.29 -3.12 11.97
N ASN A 127 -17.29 -3.99 11.87
CA ASN A 127 -15.90 -3.64 11.55
C ASN A 127 -15.70 -3.55 10.03
N LEU A 128 -14.93 -2.56 9.57
CA LEU A 128 -14.70 -2.32 8.14
C LEU A 128 -13.60 -3.21 7.54
N GLY A 129 -13.06 -4.15 8.32
CA GLY A 129 -12.01 -5.07 7.89
C GLY A 129 -10.62 -4.47 7.95
N GLY A 130 -9.64 -5.34 8.05
CA GLY A 130 -8.21 -5.06 7.97
C GLY A 130 -7.59 -5.85 6.83
N THR A 131 -6.79 -6.87 7.16
CA THR A 131 -6.09 -7.72 6.19
C THR A 131 -6.10 -9.18 6.63
N ALA A 132 -5.45 -10.06 5.87
CA ALA A 132 -5.28 -11.47 6.19
C ALA A 132 -3.81 -11.87 6.04
N ARG A 133 -3.42 -12.93 6.72
CA ARG A 133 -2.07 -13.47 6.69
C ARG A 133 -1.66 -13.99 5.33
N THR A 134 -2.59 -14.68 4.65
CA THR A 134 -2.31 -15.35 3.38
C THR A 134 -3.52 -15.40 2.47
N LEU A 135 -3.25 -15.41 1.17
CA LEU A 135 -4.16 -15.69 0.07
C LEU A 135 -3.73 -16.95 -0.69
N ASP A 136 -2.87 -17.79 -0.09
CA ASP A 136 -2.40 -19.03 -0.74
C ASP A 136 -3.60 -19.87 -1.20
N GLU A 137 -3.54 -20.29 -2.46
CA GLU A 137 -4.58 -21.05 -3.15
C GLU A 137 -5.97 -20.38 -3.20
N ALA A 138 -6.06 -19.10 -2.80
CA ALA A 138 -7.33 -18.38 -2.82
C ALA A 138 -7.78 -18.08 -4.25
N GLU A 139 -9.04 -18.42 -4.54
CA GLU A 139 -9.74 -18.01 -5.75
C GLU A 139 -10.85 -16.99 -5.38
N GLY A 140 -10.48 -15.73 -5.29
CA GLY A 140 -11.36 -14.65 -4.87
C GLY A 140 -11.24 -14.27 -3.39
N ALA A 141 -12.37 -13.94 -2.76
CA ALA A 141 -12.40 -13.38 -1.42
C ALA A 141 -12.06 -14.41 -0.32
N VAL A 142 -11.30 -13.96 0.67
CA VAL A 142 -11.05 -14.68 1.91
C VAL A 142 -11.53 -13.85 3.10
N PRO A 143 -11.81 -14.47 4.28
CA PRO A 143 -12.04 -13.73 5.51
C PRO A 143 -10.83 -12.86 5.88
N VAL A 144 -11.06 -11.65 6.35
CA VAL A 144 -10.02 -10.77 6.85
C VAL A 144 -10.18 -10.54 8.35
N GLU A 145 -9.07 -10.22 9.02
CA GLU A 145 -9.06 -9.80 10.41
C GLU A 145 -9.67 -8.40 10.58
N LYS A 146 -9.95 -8.01 11.82
CA LYS A 146 -10.48 -6.68 12.15
C LYS A 146 -9.46 -5.58 11.85
N GLY A 147 -9.96 -4.44 11.40
CA GLY A 147 -9.24 -3.18 11.40
C GLY A 147 -9.62 -2.31 12.59
N LEU A 148 -9.10 -1.09 12.63
CA LEU A 148 -9.35 -0.10 13.69
C LEU A 148 -10.55 0.80 13.41
N LEU A 149 -11.33 0.48 12.40
CA LEU A 149 -12.48 1.27 11.96
C LEU A 149 -13.74 0.41 11.89
N SER A 150 -14.85 0.99 12.30
CA SER A 150 -16.16 0.36 12.16
C SER A 150 -17.23 1.34 11.68
N ALA A 151 -18.31 0.81 11.15
CA ALA A 151 -19.47 1.61 10.78
C ALA A 151 -20.14 2.28 12.00
N PHE A 152 -19.80 1.82 13.21
CA PHE A 152 -20.34 2.35 14.48
C PHE A 152 -19.48 3.45 15.10
N GLY A 153 -18.27 3.68 14.56
CA GLY A 153 -17.38 4.74 15.01
C GLY A 153 -16.52 4.38 16.23
N TYR A 154 -16.45 3.11 16.59
CA TYR A 154 -15.51 2.58 17.57
C TYR A 154 -14.88 1.29 17.08
N ALA A 155 -13.72 0.96 17.61
CA ALA A 155 -13.05 -0.33 17.38
C ALA A 155 -12.20 -0.70 18.60
N THR A 156 -11.96 -2.00 18.78
CA THR A 156 -11.15 -2.53 19.85
C THR A 156 -9.91 -3.24 19.34
N LEU A 157 -8.81 -3.03 20.05
CA LEU A 157 -7.57 -3.80 19.89
C LEU A 157 -7.35 -4.57 21.20
N ASP A 158 -7.50 -5.88 21.14
CA ASP A 158 -7.27 -6.76 22.29
C ASP A 158 -5.80 -7.20 22.30
N ASP A 159 -5.07 -6.75 23.32
CA ASP A 159 -3.66 -7.05 23.50
C ASP A 159 -3.41 -8.16 24.54
N ALA A 160 -4.49 -8.69 25.15
CA ALA A 160 -4.36 -9.69 26.21
C ALA A 160 -3.68 -10.99 25.78
N ALA A 161 -3.77 -11.35 24.50
CA ALA A 161 -3.11 -12.53 23.93
C ALA A 161 -1.65 -12.29 23.50
N SER A 162 -1.18 -11.03 23.43
CA SER A 162 0.17 -10.69 23.02
C SER A 162 1.16 -11.01 24.14
N LEU A 163 2.35 -11.49 23.78
CA LEU A 163 3.45 -11.63 24.74
C LEU A 163 4.04 -10.24 25.06
N ALA A 164 4.53 -10.08 26.29
CA ALA A 164 5.28 -8.91 26.68
C ALA A 164 6.75 -9.03 26.27
N LEU A 165 7.41 -7.91 26.04
CA LEU A 165 8.84 -7.86 25.75
C LEU A 165 9.62 -7.61 27.05
N ASP A 166 10.64 -8.40 27.33
CA ASP A 166 11.52 -8.18 28.46
C ASP A 166 12.50 -7.01 28.21
N GLU A 167 13.44 -6.81 29.11
CA GLU A 167 14.44 -5.74 29.02
C GLU A 167 15.40 -5.87 27.83
N ASP A 168 15.53 -7.09 27.30
CA ASP A 168 16.33 -7.39 26.12
C ASP A 168 15.49 -7.35 24.81
N GLY A 169 14.17 -7.13 24.90
CA GLY A 169 13.24 -7.12 23.75
C GLY A 169 12.72 -8.51 23.39
N TRP A 170 12.98 -9.55 24.21
CA TRP A 170 12.54 -10.91 23.95
C TRP A 170 11.10 -11.15 24.42
N PRO A 171 10.28 -11.90 23.65
CA PRO A 171 8.91 -12.18 24.04
C PRO A 171 8.84 -13.13 25.24
N THR A 172 8.10 -12.73 26.26
CA THR A 172 7.90 -13.43 27.52
C THR A 172 6.43 -13.42 27.94
N PRO A 173 5.98 -14.35 28.80
CA PRO A 173 4.62 -14.31 29.33
C PRO A 173 4.28 -12.96 29.98
N ARG A 174 3.05 -12.52 29.78
CA ARG A 174 2.51 -11.28 30.35
C ARG A 174 1.70 -11.53 31.63
N VAL A 175 1.32 -10.45 32.30
CA VAL A 175 0.40 -10.41 33.45
C VAL A 175 -0.93 -9.76 33.08
N GLY A 176 -1.96 -9.97 33.92
CA GLY A 176 -3.33 -9.43 33.72
C GLY A 176 -4.24 -10.33 32.90
N ASP A 177 -5.57 -10.14 33.11
CA ASP A 177 -6.61 -10.96 32.46
C ASP A 177 -7.23 -10.29 31.26
N VAL A 178 -7.36 -8.94 31.30
CA VAL A 178 -7.92 -8.09 30.24
C VAL A 178 -6.93 -6.97 29.96
N ASP A 179 -6.65 -6.72 28.70
CA ASP A 179 -5.90 -5.56 28.23
C ASP A 179 -6.44 -5.13 26.87
N LEU A 180 -7.35 -4.17 26.88
CA LEU A 180 -8.11 -3.75 25.72
C LEU A 180 -7.89 -2.27 25.43
N TYR A 181 -7.49 -1.96 24.20
CA TYR A 181 -7.43 -0.59 23.70
C TYR A 181 -8.71 -0.29 22.92
N LEU A 182 -9.43 0.75 23.34
CA LEU A 182 -10.69 1.17 22.75
C LEU A 182 -10.51 2.49 21.99
N PHE A 183 -10.65 2.42 20.67
CA PHE A 183 -10.61 3.55 19.74
C PHE A 183 -12.03 4.09 19.54
N VAL A 184 -12.28 5.35 19.89
CA VAL A 184 -13.59 6.01 19.79
C VAL A 184 -13.46 7.23 18.85
N HIS A 185 -13.01 6.98 17.62
CA HIS A 185 -12.66 8.03 16.68
C HIS A 185 -13.82 8.44 15.77
N GLY A 186 -15.01 7.83 15.93
CA GLY A 186 -16.05 7.99 14.94
C GLY A 186 -15.63 7.46 13.59
N HIS A 187 -15.76 8.30 12.56
CA HIS A 187 -15.30 7.97 11.23
C HIS A 187 -14.04 8.76 10.82
N ASP A 188 -13.29 9.30 11.79
CA ASP A 188 -12.04 10.00 11.55
C ASP A 188 -10.89 9.00 11.43
N ALA A 189 -10.83 8.31 10.28
CA ALA A 189 -9.83 7.30 10.00
C ALA A 189 -8.38 7.81 10.13
N PRO A 190 -8.02 9.01 9.62
CA PRO A 190 -6.67 9.53 9.80
C PRO A 190 -6.27 9.71 11.27
N ALA A 191 -7.21 10.14 12.14
CA ALA A 191 -6.93 10.28 13.57
C ALA A 191 -6.75 8.93 14.25
N ALA A 192 -7.57 7.93 13.92
CA ALA A 192 -7.43 6.57 14.45
C ALA A 192 -6.09 5.94 14.08
N LEU A 193 -5.64 6.11 12.83
CA LEU A 193 -4.35 5.60 12.37
C LEU A 193 -3.16 6.32 13.02
N ARG A 194 -3.25 7.64 13.23
CA ARG A 194 -2.21 8.37 13.98
C ARG A 194 -2.07 7.86 15.40
N ASP A 195 -3.18 7.69 16.12
CA ASP A 195 -3.15 7.16 17.49
C ASP A 195 -2.65 5.70 17.52
N PHE A 196 -3.01 4.90 16.52
CA PHE A 196 -2.52 3.53 16.39
C PHE A 196 -1.00 3.47 16.14
N HIS A 197 -0.48 4.26 15.20
CA HIS A 197 0.96 4.30 14.94
C HIS A 197 1.75 4.93 16.10
N ALA A 198 1.18 5.90 16.80
CA ALA A 198 1.79 6.39 18.04
C ALA A 198 1.87 5.28 19.11
N LEU A 199 0.82 4.47 19.26
CA LEU A 199 0.74 3.35 20.20
C LEU A 199 1.67 2.20 19.83
N THR A 200 1.74 1.84 18.56
CA THR A 200 2.40 0.62 18.08
C THR A 200 3.76 0.86 17.43
N GLY A 201 4.14 2.11 17.20
CA GLY A 201 5.31 2.52 16.42
C GLY A 201 4.92 2.92 14.99
N PRO A 202 5.66 3.84 14.35
CA PRO A 202 5.37 4.32 13.00
C PRO A 202 5.66 3.26 11.93
N ALA A 203 5.05 3.40 10.76
CA ALA A 203 5.52 2.72 9.57
C ALA A 203 6.92 3.25 9.20
N PRO A 204 7.91 2.40 8.88
CA PRO A 204 9.25 2.86 8.50
C PRO A 204 9.25 3.62 7.17
N LEU A 205 10.26 4.48 6.99
CA LEU A 205 10.53 5.09 5.69
C LEU A 205 11.26 4.06 4.81
N LEU A 206 10.56 3.51 3.83
CA LEU A 206 11.14 2.53 2.91
C LEU A 206 12.28 3.11 2.08
N PRO A 207 13.29 2.32 1.72
CA PRO A 207 14.22 2.68 0.67
C PRO A 207 13.48 2.99 -0.64
N ARG A 208 13.95 3.98 -1.39
CA ARG A 208 13.27 4.44 -2.62
C ARG A 208 13.15 3.35 -3.67
N TRP A 209 14.16 2.49 -3.79
CA TRP A 209 14.16 1.38 -4.74
C TRP A 209 13.04 0.36 -4.50
N ALA A 210 12.53 0.24 -3.26
CA ALA A 210 11.40 -0.64 -2.96
C ALA A 210 10.09 -0.24 -3.68
N LEU A 211 9.98 1.01 -4.13
CA LEU A 211 8.78 1.54 -4.78
C LEU A 211 8.75 1.34 -6.30
N GLY A 212 9.85 0.89 -6.92
CA GLY A 212 9.90 0.54 -8.33
C GLY A 212 9.25 -0.81 -8.63
N ASN A 213 9.53 -1.37 -9.79
CA ASN A 213 9.06 -2.68 -10.18
C ASN A 213 9.98 -3.78 -9.65
N TRP A 214 9.39 -4.86 -9.16
CA TRP A 214 10.10 -6.05 -8.72
C TRP A 214 9.85 -7.18 -9.70
N TRP A 215 10.92 -7.84 -10.16
CA TRP A 215 10.82 -9.11 -10.87
C TRP A 215 10.97 -10.25 -9.88
N SER A 216 9.99 -11.12 -9.85
CA SER A 216 9.96 -12.33 -9.01
C SER A 216 9.27 -13.45 -9.78
N ARG A 217 9.82 -14.65 -9.70
CA ARG A 217 9.21 -15.85 -10.26
C ARG A 217 9.76 -17.09 -9.59
N TYR A 218 8.87 -17.99 -9.18
CA TYR A 218 9.28 -19.36 -8.84
C TYR A 218 9.73 -20.09 -10.12
N HIS A 219 11.02 -20.09 -10.36
CA HIS A 219 11.63 -20.71 -11.52
C HIS A 219 13.14 -20.97 -11.26
N ALA A 220 13.60 -22.16 -11.61
CA ALA A 220 15.00 -22.57 -11.45
C ALA A 220 15.90 -21.87 -12.51
N TYR A 221 16.13 -20.58 -12.37
CA TYR A 221 16.99 -19.82 -13.23
C TYR A 221 18.46 -20.20 -13.04
N SER A 222 19.17 -20.47 -14.14
CA SER A 222 20.63 -20.31 -14.12
C SER A 222 21.02 -18.83 -14.08
N ALA A 223 22.24 -18.53 -13.63
CA ALA A 223 22.76 -17.16 -13.64
C ALA A 223 22.68 -16.54 -15.05
N ASP A 224 23.09 -17.28 -16.08
CA ASP A 224 23.07 -16.82 -17.47
C ASP A 224 21.64 -16.52 -17.96
N GLU A 225 20.67 -17.38 -17.63
CA GLU A 225 19.25 -17.17 -17.99
C GLU A 225 18.68 -15.94 -17.29
N TYR A 226 19.00 -15.74 -16.01
CA TYR A 226 18.51 -14.59 -15.26
C TYR A 226 19.09 -13.28 -15.80
N LEU A 227 20.40 -13.24 -16.08
CA LEU A 227 21.06 -12.08 -16.68
C LEU A 227 20.53 -11.78 -18.09
N ALA A 228 20.33 -12.82 -18.92
CA ALA A 228 19.73 -12.66 -20.25
C ALA A 228 18.29 -12.12 -20.19
N LEU A 229 17.54 -12.48 -19.15
CA LEU A 229 16.21 -11.92 -18.91
C LEU A 229 16.28 -10.43 -18.54
N MET A 230 17.22 -10.04 -17.69
CA MET A 230 17.44 -8.63 -17.33
C MET A 230 17.90 -7.81 -18.56
N ASP A 231 18.81 -8.35 -19.38
CA ASP A 231 19.22 -7.74 -20.66
C ASP A 231 18.02 -7.48 -21.56
N ARG A 232 17.08 -8.43 -21.61
CA ARG A 232 15.89 -8.25 -22.43
C ARG A 232 14.93 -7.19 -21.88
N PHE A 233 14.71 -7.13 -20.57
CA PHE A 233 13.94 -6.04 -19.97
C PHE A 233 14.54 -4.68 -20.29
N GLU A 234 15.85 -4.54 -20.16
CA GLU A 234 16.56 -3.30 -20.49
C GLU A 234 16.43 -2.95 -21.98
N HIS A 235 16.61 -3.92 -22.87
CA HIS A 235 16.44 -3.73 -24.32
C HIS A 235 15.02 -3.27 -24.71
N GLU A 236 13.99 -3.81 -24.05
CA GLU A 236 12.58 -3.42 -24.25
C GLU A 236 12.23 -2.09 -23.52
N GLY A 237 13.18 -1.50 -22.80
CA GLY A 237 12.97 -0.28 -22.01
C GLY A 237 11.95 -0.48 -20.88
N LEU A 238 12.00 -1.63 -20.21
CA LEU A 238 11.16 -1.98 -19.07
C LEU A 238 11.96 -1.91 -17.78
N PRO A 239 11.71 -0.90 -16.93
CA PRO A 239 12.52 -0.67 -15.75
C PRO A 239 12.15 -1.62 -14.61
N PHE A 240 13.17 -2.11 -13.90
CA PHE A 240 13.05 -2.81 -12.63
C PHE A 240 14.02 -2.23 -11.61
N SER A 241 13.74 -2.40 -10.34
CA SER A 241 14.58 -1.97 -9.21
C SER A 241 14.95 -3.10 -8.26
N VAL A 242 14.22 -4.21 -8.33
CA VAL A 242 14.46 -5.38 -7.47
C VAL A 242 14.41 -6.66 -8.30
N ALA A 243 15.39 -7.49 -8.08
CA ALA A 243 15.53 -8.84 -8.60
C ALA A 243 15.32 -9.85 -7.45
N VAL A 244 14.28 -10.68 -7.53
CA VAL A 244 14.01 -11.73 -6.54
C VAL A 244 14.37 -13.07 -7.12
N LEU A 245 15.22 -13.82 -6.41
CA LEU A 245 15.52 -15.21 -6.68
C LEU A 245 14.71 -16.07 -5.70
N ASP A 246 13.85 -16.90 -6.23
CA ASP A 246 13.01 -17.82 -5.47
C ASP A 246 13.81 -19.06 -5.06
N MET A 247 13.23 -19.99 -4.35
CA MET A 247 13.87 -21.06 -3.57
C MET A 247 14.92 -21.87 -4.33
N ASP A 248 14.91 -21.93 -5.66
CA ASP A 248 15.92 -22.66 -6.44
C ASP A 248 17.34 -22.02 -6.42
N TRP A 249 17.50 -20.84 -5.79
CA TRP A 249 18.82 -20.28 -5.53
C TRP A 249 19.70 -21.20 -4.68
N HIS A 250 19.07 -21.98 -3.75
CA HIS A 250 19.70 -23.01 -2.95
C HIS A 250 19.40 -24.43 -3.52
N TRP A 251 20.04 -25.44 -2.96
CA TRP A 251 19.80 -26.83 -3.33
C TRP A 251 18.40 -27.27 -2.92
N VAL A 252 17.53 -27.60 -3.89
CA VAL A 252 16.16 -28.11 -3.67
C VAL A 252 16.08 -29.62 -3.95
N ASP A 253 16.91 -30.16 -4.85
CA ASP A 253 17.05 -31.61 -5.10
C ASP A 253 18.16 -32.14 -4.19
N ILE A 254 17.79 -32.53 -2.98
CA ILE A 254 18.69 -32.99 -1.93
C ILE A 254 18.49 -34.49 -1.62
N ASP A 255 19.46 -35.10 -0.94
CA ASP A 255 19.31 -36.48 -0.46
C ASP A 255 18.10 -36.59 0.49
N PRO A 256 17.12 -37.48 0.22
CA PRO A 256 15.90 -37.60 1.05
C PRO A 256 16.15 -37.86 2.54
N ARG A 257 17.34 -38.37 2.93
CA ARG A 257 17.70 -38.48 4.34
C ARG A 257 17.77 -37.16 5.09
N HIS A 258 17.94 -36.06 4.37
CA HIS A 258 17.97 -34.69 4.91
C HIS A 258 16.60 -33.98 4.89
N GLY A 259 15.53 -34.72 4.52
CA GLY A 259 14.18 -34.14 4.44
C GLY A 259 13.82 -33.59 3.07
N SER A 260 13.06 -32.51 3.05
CA SER A 260 12.64 -31.83 1.82
C SER A 260 13.61 -30.72 1.42
N GLY A 261 13.59 -30.34 0.13
CA GLY A 261 14.36 -29.20 -0.39
C GLY A 261 13.71 -27.82 -0.17
N TRP A 262 12.68 -27.70 0.68
CA TRP A 262 12.05 -26.42 0.97
C TRP A 262 12.99 -25.46 1.71
N THR A 263 13.67 -25.94 2.73
CA THR A 263 14.68 -25.16 3.45
C THR A 263 16.05 -25.33 2.80
N GLY A 264 16.84 -24.27 2.68
CA GLY A 264 18.22 -24.31 2.20
C GLY A 264 18.95 -23.01 2.40
N TYR A 265 20.29 -23.12 2.58
CA TYR A 265 21.17 -21.98 2.87
C TYR A 265 22.46 -22.02 2.05
N SER A 266 22.62 -23.00 1.18
CA SER A 266 23.81 -23.17 0.34
C SER A 266 23.43 -22.99 -1.12
N TRP A 267 24.15 -22.13 -1.83
CA TRP A 267 23.89 -21.87 -3.25
C TRP A 267 23.89 -23.15 -4.08
N ASN A 268 22.90 -23.26 -4.96
CA ASN A 268 22.90 -24.26 -6.01
C ASN A 268 23.93 -23.90 -7.08
N THR A 269 25.17 -24.35 -6.87
CA THR A 269 26.28 -24.00 -7.77
C THR A 269 26.14 -24.62 -9.17
N THR A 270 25.18 -25.50 -9.42
CA THR A 270 24.82 -25.92 -10.78
C THR A 270 24.09 -24.81 -11.54
N LEU A 271 23.21 -24.09 -10.87
CA LEU A 271 22.47 -22.96 -11.45
C LEU A 271 23.27 -21.66 -11.36
N VAL A 272 23.90 -21.42 -10.22
CA VAL A 272 24.68 -20.21 -9.93
C VAL A 272 26.09 -20.60 -9.53
N PRO A 273 27.00 -20.82 -10.50
CA PRO A 273 28.38 -21.24 -10.22
C PRO A 273 29.20 -20.20 -9.45
N ASP A 274 28.91 -18.93 -9.62
CA ASP A 274 29.56 -17.79 -8.97
C ASP A 274 28.52 -16.80 -8.47
N PRO A 275 28.02 -16.96 -7.23
CA PRO A 275 27.00 -16.07 -6.66
C PRO A 275 27.43 -14.62 -6.57
N GLU A 276 28.66 -14.35 -6.14
CA GLU A 276 29.16 -12.98 -5.97
C GLU A 276 29.19 -12.25 -7.31
N ALA A 277 29.61 -12.96 -8.39
CA ALA A 277 29.59 -12.38 -9.73
C ALA A 277 28.17 -12.06 -10.22
N LEU A 278 27.20 -12.96 -9.97
CA LEU A 278 25.78 -12.71 -10.30
C LEU A 278 25.25 -11.49 -9.54
N LEU A 279 25.45 -11.44 -8.23
CA LEU A 279 24.96 -10.34 -7.39
C LEU A 279 25.60 -9.01 -7.79
N ALA A 280 26.92 -9.01 -8.08
CA ALA A 280 27.63 -7.82 -8.54
C ALA A 280 27.13 -7.33 -9.93
N ASP A 281 26.79 -8.23 -10.86
CA ASP A 281 26.23 -7.85 -12.17
C ASP A 281 24.83 -7.22 -11.99
N LEU A 282 23.97 -7.84 -11.17
CA LEU A 282 22.64 -7.29 -10.86
C LEU A 282 22.72 -5.91 -10.20
N HIS A 283 23.66 -5.71 -9.26
CA HIS A 283 23.92 -4.40 -8.67
C HIS A 283 24.44 -3.39 -9.71
N GLY A 284 25.31 -3.83 -10.65
CA GLY A 284 25.80 -3.01 -11.75
C GLY A 284 24.68 -2.46 -12.63
N ARG A 285 23.54 -3.13 -12.68
CA ARG A 285 22.30 -2.71 -13.37
C ARG A 285 21.37 -1.85 -12.50
N GLY A 286 21.76 -1.55 -11.25
CA GLY A 286 20.96 -0.78 -10.30
C GLY A 286 19.85 -1.59 -9.63
N LEU A 287 19.89 -2.92 -9.69
CA LEU A 287 18.92 -3.80 -9.05
C LEU A 287 19.34 -4.13 -7.62
N LYS A 288 18.39 -4.21 -6.72
CA LYS A 288 18.52 -4.81 -5.40
C LYS A 288 18.09 -6.26 -5.43
N VAL A 289 18.77 -7.11 -4.67
CA VAL A 289 18.54 -8.56 -4.74
C VAL A 289 17.94 -9.09 -3.46
N SER A 290 16.92 -9.94 -3.59
CA SER A 290 16.28 -10.68 -2.49
C SER A 290 16.29 -12.16 -2.78
N LEU A 291 16.60 -12.97 -1.75
CA LEU A 291 16.49 -14.42 -1.78
C LEU A 291 15.30 -14.87 -0.95
N ASN A 292 14.58 -15.87 -1.46
CA ASN A 292 13.50 -16.55 -0.73
C ASN A 292 14.09 -17.42 0.41
N LEU A 293 13.40 -17.47 1.56
CA LEU A 293 13.87 -18.14 2.77
C LEU A 293 12.74 -18.90 3.45
N HIS A 294 12.89 -20.23 3.56
CA HIS A 294 12.01 -21.13 4.30
C HIS A 294 12.80 -21.83 5.42
N PRO A 295 12.85 -21.30 6.66
CA PRO A 295 13.80 -21.76 7.66
C PRO A 295 13.36 -23.01 8.46
N ALA A 296 12.15 -23.52 8.28
CA ALA A 296 11.51 -24.45 9.21
C ALA A 296 12.26 -25.77 9.46
N ASP A 297 12.93 -26.32 8.45
CA ASP A 297 13.63 -27.61 8.58
C ASP A 297 15.02 -27.49 9.25
N GLY A 298 15.42 -26.30 9.66
CA GLY A 298 16.71 -26.04 10.30
C GLY A 298 17.89 -26.16 9.35
N VAL A 299 19.11 -26.28 9.90
CA VAL A 299 20.37 -26.33 9.14
C VAL A 299 20.89 -27.75 9.10
N ARG A 300 21.05 -28.30 7.90
CA ARG A 300 21.45 -29.69 7.66
C ARG A 300 22.95 -29.78 7.46
N SER A 301 23.50 -30.98 7.71
CA SER A 301 24.96 -31.22 7.71
C SER A 301 25.65 -31.01 6.34
N PHE A 302 24.90 -30.90 5.25
CA PHE A 302 25.45 -30.59 3.93
C PHE A 302 25.52 -29.10 3.62
N GLU A 303 24.88 -28.28 4.45
CA GLU A 303 24.87 -26.82 4.26
C GLU A 303 26.26 -26.23 4.58
N ASP A 304 26.66 -25.23 3.81
CA ASP A 304 27.97 -24.57 3.97
C ASP A 304 28.14 -23.96 5.37
N ALA A 305 27.06 -23.41 5.94
CA ALA A 305 27.06 -22.78 7.26
C ALA A 305 26.97 -23.79 8.43
N TYR A 306 26.73 -25.08 8.15
CA TYR A 306 26.44 -26.06 9.21
C TYR A 306 27.53 -26.17 10.28
N ALA A 307 28.80 -26.28 9.87
CA ALA A 307 29.90 -26.46 10.82
C ALA A 307 30.07 -25.23 11.75
N ALA A 308 30.00 -24.04 11.20
CA ALA A 308 30.12 -22.80 11.96
C ALA A 308 28.97 -22.65 12.97
N LEU A 309 27.73 -22.92 12.54
CA LEU A 309 26.57 -22.89 13.42
C LEU A 309 26.66 -23.95 14.52
N ALA A 310 27.06 -25.21 14.20
CA ALA A 310 27.22 -26.28 15.18
C ALA A 310 28.24 -25.88 16.25
N GLU A 311 29.44 -25.43 15.86
CA GLU A 311 30.47 -24.94 16.77
C GLU A 311 29.99 -23.78 17.65
N ARG A 312 29.29 -22.82 17.08
CA ARG A 312 28.72 -21.67 17.80
C ARG A 312 27.71 -22.10 18.89
N LEU A 313 26.95 -23.14 18.61
CA LEU A 313 25.97 -23.72 19.53
C LEU A 313 26.57 -24.78 20.48
N GLY A 314 27.86 -25.05 20.37
CA GLY A 314 28.56 -26.03 21.20
C GLY A 314 28.24 -27.49 20.85
N LEU A 315 27.80 -27.75 19.62
CA LEU A 315 27.54 -29.08 19.05
C LEU A 315 28.80 -29.58 18.31
N ASP A 316 28.96 -30.89 18.21
CA ASP A 316 30.06 -31.46 17.42
C ASP A 316 29.64 -31.60 15.95
N PRO A 317 30.22 -30.83 15.02
CA PRO A 317 29.85 -30.94 13.61
C PRO A 317 30.14 -32.30 12.99
N ALA A 318 30.99 -33.13 13.62
CA ALA A 318 31.27 -34.48 13.14
C ALA A 318 30.10 -35.46 13.35
N ASP A 319 29.15 -35.16 14.25
CA ASP A 319 27.95 -35.99 14.47
C ASP A 319 27.03 -35.98 13.24
N GLY A 320 27.00 -34.87 12.48
CA GLY A 320 26.22 -34.76 11.25
C GLY A 320 24.71 -34.69 11.47
N ASP A 321 24.27 -34.53 12.71
CA ASP A 321 22.86 -34.40 13.06
C ASP A 321 22.32 -33.04 12.59
N PRO A 322 21.10 -32.95 12.03
CA PRO A 322 20.51 -31.65 11.65
C PRO A 322 20.27 -30.77 12.88
N ILE A 323 20.58 -29.48 12.75
CA ILE A 323 20.33 -28.48 13.79
C ILE A 323 18.90 -27.97 13.58
N PRO A 324 17.94 -28.28 14.48
CA PRO A 324 16.56 -27.83 14.34
C PRO A 324 16.43 -26.30 14.37
N PHE A 325 15.48 -25.76 13.62
CA PHE A 325 15.14 -24.34 13.72
C PHE A 325 14.37 -24.09 15.01
N ASP A 326 14.95 -23.35 15.94
CA ASP A 326 14.31 -22.98 17.21
C ASP A 326 14.21 -21.44 17.34
N VAL A 327 13.13 -20.90 16.80
CA VAL A 327 12.84 -19.46 16.88
C VAL A 327 12.67 -18.95 18.31
N ALA A 328 12.41 -19.84 19.27
CA ALA A 328 12.18 -19.48 20.67
C ALA A 328 13.47 -19.47 21.52
N ASP A 329 14.61 -19.92 20.97
CA ASP A 329 15.91 -19.85 21.62
C ASP A 329 16.70 -18.63 21.14
N PRO A 330 16.89 -17.59 22.00
CA PRO A 330 17.64 -16.41 21.62
C PRO A 330 19.10 -16.70 21.23
N ALA A 331 19.73 -17.73 21.80
CA ALA A 331 21.10 -18.10 21.44
C ALA A 331 21.16 -18.73 20.04
N PHE A 332 20.15 -19.55 19.71
CA PHE A 332 20.01 -20.08 18.35
C PHE A 332 19.79 -18.96 17.35
N MET A 333 18.85 -18.03 17.63
CA MET A 333 18.55 -16.95 16.70
C MET A 333 19.76 -16.04 16.47
N GLU A 334 20.50 -15.68 17.51
CA GLU A 334 21.75 -14.91 17.35
C GLU A 334 22.76 -15.66 16.44
N ALA A 335 23.02 -16.93 16.73
CA ALA A 335 23.93 -17.74 15.94
C ALA A 335 23.44 -17.94 14.48
N TYR A 336 22.14 -18.10 14.29
CA TYR A 336 21.51 -18.22 12.98
C TYR A 336 21.72 -16.98 12.09
N PHE A 337 21.54 -15.79 12.62
CA PHE A 337 21.85 -14.56 11.89
C PHE A 337 23.35 -14.45 11.59
N ASP A 338 24.20 -14.66 12.60
CA ASP A 338 25.64 -14.42 12.48
C ASP A 338 26.34 -15.43 11.59
N GLU A 339 25.99 -16.73 11.69
CA GLU A 339 26.71 -17.81 11.01
C GLU A 339 26.02 -18.29 9.70
N VAL A 340 24.72 -18.07 9.54
CA VAL A 340 23.97 -18.57 8.37
C VAL A 340 23.61 -17.44 7.41
N LEU A 341 23.02 -16.35 7.92
CA LEU A 341 22.46 -15.31 7.06
C LEU A 341 23.49 -14.24 6.68
N HIS A 342 24.27 -13.73 7.63
CA HIS A 342 25.24 -12.67 7.36
C HIS A 342 26.30 -13.06 6.31
N PRO A 343 26.85 -14.29 6.28
CA PRO A 343 27.77 -14.68 5.22
C PRO A 343 27.17 -14.59 3.80
N LEU A 344 25.86 -14.85 3.65
CA LEU A 344 25.17 -14.69 2.37
C LEU A 344 24.94 -13.21 2.02
N GLU A 345 24.66 -12.39 3.02
CA GLU A 345 24.55 -10.94 2.82
C GLU A 345 25.90 -10.27 2.49
N GLU A 346 27.01 -10.77 3.04
CA GLU A 346 28.36 -10.33 2.70
C GLU A 346 28.74 -10.62 1.25
N GLN A 347 28.14 -11.65 0.64
CA GLN A 347 28.29 -11.94 -0.79
C GLN A 347 27.58 -10.92 -1.69
N GLY A 348 26.68 -10.09 -1.13
CA GLY A 348 25.97 -9.04 -1.86
C GLY A 348 24.44 -9.13 -1.81
N LEU A 349 23.84 -9.97 -0.99
CA LEU A 349 22.41 -9.97 -0.79
C LEU A 349 21.94 -8.69 -0.08
N ASP A 350 20.87 -8.05 -0.57
CA ASP A 350 20.36 -6.80 0.03
C ASP A 350 19.33 -7.03 1.14
N PHE A 351 18.43 -8.00 0.98
CA PHE A 351 17.40 -8.30 1.96
C PHE A 351 16.78 -9.68 1.75
N TRP A 352 16.09 -10.20 2.77
CA TRP A 352 15.49 -11.52 2.78
C TRP A 352 13.99 -11.47 2.45
N TRP A 353 13.52 -12.46 1.68
CA TRP A 353 12.11 -12.82 1.54
C TRP A 353 11.80 -13.98 2.48
N VAL A 354 11.27 -13.65 3.67
CA VAL A 354 10.90 -14.64 4.70
C VAL A 354 9.52 -15.21 4.39
N ASP A 355 9.48 -16.41 3.86
CA ASP A 355 8.25 -17.11 3.51
C ASP A 355 7.95 -18.23 4.51
N TRP A 356 7.32 -17.84 5.64
CA TRP A 356 6.98 -18.76 6.70
C TRP A 356 5.56 -19.28 6.54
N GLN A 357 5.41 -20.59 6.25
CA GLN A 357 4.13 -21.29 6.05
C GLN A 357 3.91 -22.43 7.06
N GLN A 358 4.83 -22.69 7.98
CA GLN A 358 4.89 -23.87 8.85
C GLN A 358 4.13 -23.71 10.19
N GLY A 359 3.06 -22.89 10.17
CA GLY A 359 2.16 -22.75 11.31
C GLY A 359 2.54 -21.64 12.29
N GLY A 360 1.76 -21.50 13.35
CA GLY A 360 1.80 -20.41 14.32
C GLY A 360 2.19 -20.84 15.75
N SER A 361 2.94 -21.93 15.95
CA SER A 361 3.32 -22.42 17.28
C SER A 361 4.82 -22.55 17.44
N SER A 362 5.32 -22.28 18.67
CA SER A 362 6.70 -22.49 19.08
C SER A 362 6.76 -23.11 20.48
N SER A 363 7.97 -23.28 21.03
CA SER A 363 8.16 -23.73 22.41
C SER A 363 7.73 -22.67 23.45
N ILE A 364 7.59 -21.41 23.07
CA ILE A 364 6.99 -20.36 23.93
C ILE A 364 5.47 -20.31 23.63
N PRO A 365 4.61 -20.65 24.61
CA PRO A 365 3.17 -20.59 24.39
C PRO A 365 2.70 -19.19 23.96
N GLY A 366 1.93 -19.12 22.87
CA GLY A 366 1.41 -17.89 22.32
C GLY A 366 2.37 -17.14 21.39
N LEU A 367 3.61 -17.58 21.22
CA LEU A 367 4.53 -16.99 20.25
C LEU A 367 4.29 -17.56 18.85
N ASP A 368 3.89 -16.72 17.93
CA ASP A 368 3.88 -17.01 16.50
C ASP A 368 5.30 -16.85 15.92
N PRO A 369 5.90 -17.91 15.36
CA PRO A 369 7.23 -17.84 14.73
C PRO A 369 7.35 -16.74 13.68
N LEU A 370 6.32 -16.54 12.86
CA LEU A 370 6.32 -15.52 11.82
C LEU A 370 6.48 -14.11 12.42
N TRP A 371 5.77 -13.81 13.52
CA TRP A 371 5.92 -12.51 14.17
C TRP A 371 7.37 -12.26 14.60
N LEU A 372 8.00 -13.25 15.26
CA LEU A 372 9.38 -13.10 15.73
C LEU A 372 10.38 -13.03 14.58
N LEU A 373 10.18 -13.81 13.52
CA LEU A 373 10.99 -13.71 12.30
C LEU A 373 10.89 -12.32 11.68
N ASN A 374 9.69 -11.78 11.51
CA ASN A 374 9.49 -10.42 11.00
C ASN A 374 10.22 -9.39 11.86
N HIS A 375 10.09 -9.51 13.19
CA HIS A 375 10.70 -8.60 14.15
C HIS A 375 12.23 -8.61 14.06
N LEU A 376 12.84 -9.80 14.14
CA LEU A 376 14.30 -9.93 14.16
C LEU A 376 14.92 -9.61 12.79
N HIS A 377 14.35 -10.12 11.68
CA HIS A 377 14.85 -9.80 10.35
C HIS A 377 14.78 -8.31 10.03
N PHE A 378 13.68 -7.66 10.42
CA PHE A 378 13.56 -6.22 10.20
C PHE A 378 14.61 -5.44 11.00
N LEU A 379 14.77 -5.73 12.29
CA LEU A 379 15.75 -5.06 13.14
C LEU A 379 17.18 -5.32 12.68
N ASP A 380 17.52 -6.58 12.39
CA ASP A 380 18.85 -6.96 11.91
C ASP A 380 19.20 -6.31 10.57
N SER A 381 18.24 -6.18 9.65
CA SER A 381 18.47 -5.55 8.34
C SER A 381 18.87 -4.08 8.45
N GLY A 382 18.58 -3.42 9.57
CA GLY A 382 18.97 -2.05 9.87
C GLY A 382 20.37 -1.91 10.47
N ARG A 383 21.10 -3.02 10.70
CA ARG A 383 22.48 -2.96 11.20
C ARG A 383 23.37 -2.18 10.23
N ASP A 384 24.48 -1.67 10.70
CA ASP A 384 25.47 -0.91 9.92
C ASP A 384 24.90 0.38 9.27
N GLY A 385 23.83 0.94 9.82
CA GLY A 385 23.25 2.20 9.37
C GLY A 385 22.53 2.09 8.01
N ARG A 386 22.01 0.90 7.67
CA ARG A 386 21.11 0.71 6.52
C ARG A 386 19.66 1.04 6.91
N ARG A 387 18.84 1.41 5.93
CA ARG A 387 17.40 1.47 6.14
C ARG A 387 16.85 0.06 6.26
N PRO A 388 16.14 -0.24 7.37
CA PRO A 388 15.64 -1.60 7.59
C PRO A 388 14.52 -1.94 6.61
N ILE A 389 14.55 -3.17 6.13
CA ILE A 389 13.53 -3.75 5.28
C ILE A 389 13.50 -5.27 5.46
N THR A 390 12.32 -5.85 5.43
CA THR A 390 12.13 -7.30 5.28
C THR A 390 11.03 -7.55 4.24
N PHE A 391 10.97 -8.72 3.68
CA PHE A 391 9.88 -9.09 2.79
C PHE A 391 9.21 -10.34 3.35
N SER A 392 8.00 -10.19 3.91
CA SER A 392 7.35 -11.25 4.69
C SER A 392 5.83 -11.08 4.77
N ARG A 393 5.14 -12.01 5.42
CA ARG A 393 3.67 -12.03 5.53
C ARG A 393 3.19 -11.24 6.75
N TYR A 394 1.91 -10.86 6.73
CA TYR A 394 1.23 -10.26 7.87
C TYR A 394 1.16 -11.24 9.05
N ALA A 395 1.52 -10.77 10.24
CA ALA A 395 1.54 -11.56 11.48
C ALA A 395 0.76 -10.88 12.62
N GLY A 396 -0.35 -10.22 12.29
CA GLY A 396 -1.22 -9.53 13.26
C GLY A 396 -0.96 -8.03 13.36
N PRO A 397 -1.73 -7.31 14.20
CA PRO A 397 -1.60 -5.88 14.43
C PRO A 397 -0.16 -5.50 14.80
N GLY A 398 0.35 -4.40 14.26
CA GLY A 398 1.75 -4.00 14.43
C GLY A 398 2.67 -4.44 13.29
N SER A 399 2.23 -5.31 12.37
CA SER A 399 3.04 -5.76 11.22
C SER A 399 3.44 -4.63 10.25
N HIS A 400 2.77 -3.49 10.29
CA HIS A 400 3.16 -2.30 9.51
C HIS A 400 4.57 -1.78 9.84
N ARG A 401 5.15 -2.19 10.97
CA ARG A 401 6.53 -1.89 11.36
C ARG A 401 7.58 -2.66 10.56
N TYR A 402 7.18 -3.74 9.90
CA TYR A 402 8.06 -4.70 9.25
C TYR A 402 7.78 -4.83 7.75
N PRO A 403 7.81 -3.70 7.01
CA PRO A 403 7.59 -3.77 5.55
C PRO A 403 8.81 -4.40 4.85
N VAL A 404 8.56 -4.99 3.71
CA VAL A 404 7.36 -5.05 2.88
C VAL A 404 6.60 -6.34 3.18
N GLY A 405 5.28 -6.27 3.14
CA GLY A 405 4.43 -7.45 3.22
C GLY A 405 4.18 -8.13 1.87
N PHE A 406 3.73 -9.38 1.88
CA PHE A 406 3.12 -10.04 0.72
C PHE A 406 1.98 -10.96 1.14
N SER A 407 1.08 -11.27 0.19
CA SER A 407 -0.14 -12.01 0.50
C SER A 407 -0.10 -13.50 0.14
N GLY A 408 0.92 -13.95 -0.63
CA GLY A 408 1.05 -15.35 -1.06
C GLY A 408 0.35 -15.68 -2.38
N ASP A 409 0.25 -16.93 -2.67
CA ASP A 409 0.06 -17.55 -3.99
C ASP A 409 -1.39 -17.62 -4.43
N THR A 410 -1.93 -16.56 -5.01
CA THR A 410 -3.33 -16.53 -5.48
C THR A 410 -3.53 -17.23 -6.82
N VAL A 411 -4.75 -17.77 -7.01
CA VAL A 411 -5.18 -18.34 -8.29
C VAL A 411 -5.37 -17.24 -9.35
N THR A 412 -4.92 -17.49 -10.59
CA THR A 412 -4.98 -16.52 -11.70
C THR A 412 -6.38 -16.52 -12.32
N THR A 413 -7.31 -15.76 -11.71
CA THR A 413 -8.71 -15.62 -12.16
C THR A 413 -9.22 -14.19 -12.01
N TRP A 414 -10.31 -13.89 -12.74
CA TRP A 414 -11.05 -12.63 -12.56
C TRP A 414 -11.61 -12.46 -11.15
N SER A 415 -11.97 -13.55 -10.45
CA SER A 415 -12.43 -13.52 -9.06
C SER A 415 -11.34 -13.03 -8.13
N SER A 416 -10.13 -13.53 -8.31
CA SER A 416 -8.95 -13.09 -7.55
C SER A 416 -8.63 -11.63 -7.84
N LEU A 417 -8.59 -11.23 -9.13
CA LEU A 417 -8.40 -9.82 -9.49
C LEU A 417 -9.48 -8.92 -8.89
N HIS A 418 -10.74 -9.37 -8.83
CA HIS A 418 -11.84 -8.59 -8.26
C HIS A 418 -11.66 -8.34 -6.76
N PHE A 419 -11.09 -9.28 -6.04
CA PHE A 419 -10.86 -9.16 -4.60
C PHE A 419 -9.67 -8.26 -4.25
N GLN A 420 -8.61 -8.24 -5.06
CA GLN A 420 -7.35 -7.54 -4.76
C GLN A 420 -7.49 -6.05 -4.44
N PRO A 421 -8.27 -5.23 -5.17
CA PRO A 421 -8.38 -3.80 -4.87
C PRO A 421 -8.99 -3.51 -3.50
N TRP A 422 -10.05 -4.25 -3.15
CA TRP A 422 -10.68 -4.11 -1.84
C TRP A 422 -9.73 -4.56 -0.72
N PHE A 423 -9.12 -5.72 -0.88
CA PHE A 423 -8.16 -6.27 0.08
C PHE A 423 -6.94 -5.32 0.27
N THR A 424 -6.44 -4.75 -0.84
CA THR A 424 -5.36 -3.76 -0.79
C THR A 424 -5.75 -2.53 0.02
N ALA A 425 -6.94 -2.00 -0.21
CA ALA A 425 -7.37 -0.79 0.46
C ALA A 425 -7.70 -1.01 1.95
N THR A 426 -8.37 -2.12 2.31
CA THR A 426 -8.76 -2.39 3.69
C THR A 426 -7.58 -2.66 4.62
N ALA A 427 -6.44 -3.13 4.12
CA ALA A 427 -5.22 -3.27 4.89
C ALA A 427 -4.80 -1.94 5.57
N ALA A 428 -5.13 -0.80 4.97
CA ALA A 428 -4.92 0.51 5.57
C ALA A 428 -5.73 0.73 6.86
N ASN A 429 -6.85 0.04 7.06
CA ASN A 429 -7.65 0.15 8.29
C ASN A 429 -6.95 -0.44 9.52
N ILE A 430 -5.84 -1.17 9.35
CA ILE A 430 -4.94 -1.64 10.40
C ILE A 430 -3.52 -1.08 10.22
N GLY A 431 -3.36 -0.01 9.46
CA GLY A 431 -2.07 0.63 9.21
C GLY A 431 -1.12 -0.15 8.30
N TYR A 432 -1.50 -1.33 7.79
CA TYR A 432 -0.66 -2.20 6.96
C TYR A 432 -0.65 -1.71 5.52
N GLY A 433 0.12 -0.66 5.25
CA GLY A 433 0.11 0.10 3.99
C GLY A 433 1.11 -0.37 2.93
N TRP A 434 2.22 -1.01 3.31
CA TRP A 434 3.31 -1.39 2.41
C TRP A 434 3.36 -2.89 2.22
N TRP A 435 2.65 -3.39 1.23
CA TRP A 435 2.58 -4.81 0.92
C TRP A 435 2.30 -5.04 -0.57
N SER A 436 2.54 -6.26 -1.03
CA SER A 436 2.36 -6.71 -2.40
C SER A 436 1.43 -7.90 -2.46
N HIS A 437 0.60 -7.97 -3.48
CA HIS A 437 0.04 -9.22 -3.97
C HIS A 437 0.83 -9.69 -5.20
N ASP A 438 0.59 -10.90 -5.68
CA ASP A 438 1.19 -11.41 -6.89
C ASP A 438 0.51 -10.79 -8.10
N ILE A 439 1.16 -9.77 -8.69
CA ILE A 439 0.62 -9.03 -9.83
C ILE A 439 0.55 -9.94 -11.04
N GLY A 440 -0.67 -10.16 -11.54
CA GLY A 440 -1.00 -11.08 -12.61
C GLY A 440 -1.47 -12.46 -12.14
N GLY A 441 -1.56 -12.69 -10.82
CA GLY A 441 -1.88 -13.98 -10.20
C GLY A 441 -0.71 -14.95 -10.23
N HIS A 442 -0.65 -15.90 -9.28
CA HIS A 442 0.49 -16.80 -9.12
C HIS A 442 0.32 -18.11 -9.89
N MET A 443 -0.71 -18.90 -9.58
CA MET A 443 -0.86 -20.26 -10.06
C MET A 443 -2.26 -20.56 -10.60
N PHE A 444 -2.40 -21.74 -11.20
CA PHE A 444 -3.68 -22.27 -11.72
C PHE A 444 -4.43 -21.28 -12.64
N GLY A 445 -5.76 -21.43 -12.72
CA GLY A 445 -6.61 -20.56 -13.51
C GLY A 445 -6.46 -20.74 -15.00
N GLU A 446 -6.76 -19.72 -15.77
CA GLU A 446 -6.76 -19.73 -17.24
C GLU A 446 -5.96 -18.54 -17.79
N ARG A 447 -5.41 -18.72 -18.99
CA ARG A 447 -4.75 -17.63 -19.69
C ARG A 447 -5.80 -16.66 -20.24
N ASP A 448 -5.73 -15.43 -19.76
CA ASP A 448 -6.53 -14.31 -20.28
C ASP A 448 -5.64 -13.07 -20.36
N ASP A 449 -5.28 -12.68 -21.59
CA ASP A 449 -4.35 -11.57 -21.83
C ASP A 449 -4.94 -10.22 -21.35
N GLU A 450 -6.26 -10.03 -21.42
CA GLU A 450 -6.92 -8.83 -20.88
C GLU A 450 -6.83 -8.79 -19.36
N MET A 451 -7.14 -9.89 -18.68
CA MET A 451 -7.07 -9.98 -17.22
C MET A 451 -5.68 -9.65 -16.69
N VAL A 452 -4.65 -10.25 -17.27
CA VAL A 452 -3.26 -9.98 -16.87
C VAL A 452 -2.89 -8.52 -17.12
N ALA A 453 -3.23 -7.95 -18.26
CA ALA A 453 -2.98 -6.53 -18.55
C ALA A 453 -3.71 -5.60 -17.54
N ARG A 454 -4.98 -5.90 -17.17
CA ARG A 454 -5.72 -5.18 -16.12
C ARG A 454 -5.04 -5.31 -14.76
N TRP A 455 -4.48 -6.46 -14.47
CA TRP A 455 -3.74 -6.68 -13.22
C TRP A 455 -2.45 -5.87 -13.17
N PHE A 456 -1.73 -5.74 -14.28
CA PHE A 456 -0.57 -4.84 -14.38
C PHE A 456 -0.96 -3.37 -14.19
N GLN A 457 -2.09 -2.96 -14.78
CA GLN A 457 -2.64 -1.62 -14.53
C GLN A 457 -2.93 -1.40 -13.03
N LEU A 458 -3.54 -2.38 -12.34
CA LEU A 458 -3.72 -2.33 -10.89
C LEU A 458 -2.37 -2.27 -10.16
N GLY A 459 -1.37 -3.04 -10.61
CA GLY A 459 -0.02 -3.07 -10.04
C GLY A 459 0.65 -1.70 -10.02
N THR A 460 0.50 -0.91 -11.08
CA THR A 460 1.00 0.48 -11.14
C THR A 460 0.50 1.32 -9.96
N TRP A 461 -0.75 1.10 -9.56
CA TRP A 461 -1.45 1.82 -8.48
C TRP A 461 -1.55 1.00 -7.18
N SER A 462 -0.71 -0.01 -7.02
CA SER A 462 -0.58 -0.79 -5.79
C SER A 462 0.56 -0.23 -4.92
N PRO A 463 0.57 -0.47 -3.61
CA PRO A 463 1.66 0.00 -2.75
C PRO A 463 3.02 -0.47 -3.25
N ILE A 464 3.18 -1.76 -3.47
CA ILE A 464 4.38 -2.38 -4.07
C ILE A 464 3.99 -3.07 -5.37
N ASN A 465 4.79 -2.92 -6.41
CA ASN A 465 4.55 -3.52 -7.72
C ASN A 465 5.49 -4.70 -7.97
N ARG A 466 5.17 -5.86 -7.41
CA ARG A 466 5.92 -7.10 -7.58
C ARG A 466 5.20 -8.03 -8.54
N LEU A 467 5.80 -8.30 -9.68
CA LEU A 467 5.36 -9.37 -10.58
C LEU A 467 5.81 -10.70 -9.98
N HIS A 468 4.89 -11.64 -9.84
CA HIS A 468 5.25 -12.98 -9.37
C HIS A 468 4.39 -14.05 -10.03
N SER A 469 4.95 -15.23 -10.21
CA SER A 469 4.27 -16.39 -10.80
C SER A 469 5.00 -17.68 -10.49
N THR A 470 4.27 -18.79 -10.67
CA THR A 470 4.79 -20.14 -10.54
C THR A 470 5.80 -20.51 -11.64
N SER A 471 6.44 -21.67 -11.49
CA SER A 471 7.39 -22.28 -12.44
C SER A 471 6.76 -22.67 -13.79
N SER A 472 5.44 -22.68 -13.92
CA SER A 472 4.78 -23.01 -15.18
C SER A 472 5.28 -22.15 -16.34
N PRO A 473 5.72 -22.73 -17.47
CA PRO A 473 6.17 -21.97 -18.61
C PRO A 473 5.03 -21.15 -19.28
N PHE A 474 3.77 -21.43 -18.92
CA PHE A 474 2.61 -20.77 -19.46
C PHE A 474 2.16 -19.54 -18.65
N GLN A 475 2.70 -19.34 -17.45
CA GLN A 475 2.28 -18.29 -16.50
C GLN A 475 3.33 -17.18 -16.29
N GLY A 476 4.36 -17.13 -17.12
CA GLY A 476 5.33 -16.03 -17.11
C GLY A 476 4.65 -14.68 -17.28
N LYS A 477 5.24 -13.64 -16.69
CA LYS A 477 4.70 -12.27 -16.66
C LYS A 477 5.47 -11.32 -17.59
N GLU A 478 6.37 -11.83 -18.40
CA GLU A 478 7.11 -11.06 -19.37
C GLU A 478 6.16 -10.51 -20.44
N PRO A 479 6.09 -9.17 -20.67
CA PRO A 479 5.12 -8.58 -21.60
C PRO A 479 5.17 -9.14 -23.01
N TRP A 480 6.35 -9.51 -23.51
CA TRP A 480 6.53 -10.06 -24.86
C TRP A 480 5.92 -11.47 -25.07
N ASN A 481 5.48 -12.13 -24.02
CA ASN A 481 4.77 -13.41 -24.09
C ASN A 481 3.26 -13.26 -24.31
N PHE A 482 2.75 -12.02 -24.37
CA PHE A 482 1.32 -11.70 -24.51
C PHE A 482 0.98 -11.12 -25.87
N GLY A 483 -0.31 -11.12 -26.24
CA GLY A 483 -0.79 -10.54 -27.50
C GLY A 483 -0.60 -9.01 -27.54
N GLY A 484 -0.42 -8.46 -28.74
CA GLY A 484 0.02 -7.08 -28.98
C GLY A 484 -0.57 -5.99 -28.10
N PRO A 485 -1.92 -5.81 -27.97
CA PRO A 485 -2.50 -4.78 -27.11
C PRO A 485 -2.17 -4.98 -25.64
N ALA A 486 -2.25 -6.22 -25.12
CA ALA A 486 -1.93 -6.53 -23.73
C ALA A 486 -0.45 -6.29 -23.42
N ALA A 487 0.45 -6.74 -24.29
CA ALA A 487 1.89 -6.51 -24.14
C ALA A 487 2.24 -5.02 -24.01
N SER A 488 1.66 -4.18 -24.88
CA SER A 488 1.86 -2.72 -24.83
C SER A 488 1.36 -2.13 -23.52
N VAL A 489 0.17 -2.50 -23.08
CA VAL A 489 -0.43 -2.01 -21.81
C VAL A 489 0.41 -2.43 -20.60
N MET A 490 0.89 -3.68 -20.58
CA MET A 490 1.77 -4.17 -19.52
C MET A 490 3.09 -3.38 -19.47
N ALA A 491 3.70 -3.14 -20.62
CA ALA A 491 4.93 -2.36 -20.74
C ALA A 491 4.74 -0.91 -20.27
N ASP A 492 3.65 -0.27 -20.68
CA ASP A 492 3.33 1.11 -20.29
C ASP A 492 3.02 1.21 -18.79
N ALA A 493 2.38 0.19 -18.19
CA ALA A 493 2.13 0.11 -16.76
C ALA A 493 3.45 0.08 -15.95
N LEU A 494 4.44 -0.72 -16.38
CA LEU A 494 5.75 -0.78 -15.74
C LEU A 494 6.53 0.53 -15.87
N ARG A 495 6.50 1.17 -17.03
CA ARG A 495 7.13 2.49 -17.24
C ARG A 495 6.45 3.58 -16.41
N LEU A 496 5.13 3.60 -16.37
CA LEU A 496 4.38 4.56 -15.56
C LEU A 496 4.70 4.42 -14.06
N ARG A 497 4.87 3.20 -13.57
CA ARG A 497 5.27 2.97 -12.17
C ARG A 497 6.56 3.69 -11.81
N HIS A 498 7.60 3.56 -12.65
CA HIS A 498 8.88 4.24 -12.42
C HIS A 498 8.78 5.76 -12.61
N ARG A 499 7.96 6.24 -13.55
CA ARG A 499 7.71 7.69 -13.68
C ARG A 499 7.07 8.28 -12.42
N LEU A 500 6.30 7.51 -11.67
CA LEU A 500 5.64 7.93 -10.42
C LEU A 500 6.59 7.95 -9.21
N ILE A 501 7.82 7.46 -9.28
CA ILE A 501 8.73 7.32 -8.12
C ILE A 501 8.87 8.61 -7.30
N PRO A 502 9.07 9.81 -7.85
CA PRO A 502 9.18 11.03 -7.04
C PRO A 502 7.93 11.27 -6.19
N TRP A 503 6.77 11.04 -6.77
CA TRP A 503 5.50 11.17 -6.08
C TRP A 503 5.30 10.04 -5.05
N LEU A 504 5.55 8.79 -5.43
CA LEU A 504 5.44 7.61 -4.55
C LEU A 504 6.35 7.74 -3.32
N TYR A 505 7.57 8.24 -3.52
CA TYR A 505 8.52 8.40 -2.42
C TYR A 505 8.06 9.49 -1.44
N THR A 506 7.46 10.56 -1.93
CA THR A 506 6.81 11.55 -1.06
C THR A 506 5.63 10.94 -0.29
N MET A 507 4.85 10.03 -0.91
CA MET A 507 3.78 9.32 -0.19
C MET A 507 4.33 8.37 0.86
N ASN A 508 5.52 7.80 0.64
CA ASN A 508 6.23 6.98 1.62
C ASN A 508 6.66 7.81 2.86
N GLU A 509 7.19 9.01 2.64
CA GLU A 509 7.50 9.94 3.74
C GLU A 509 6.22 10.33 4.52
N ARG A 510 5.11 10.57 3.83
CA ARG A 510 3.82 10.86 4.48
C ARG A 510 3.30 9.66 5.27
N ALA A 511 3.44 8.44 4.77
CA ALA A 511 3.07 7.24 5.51
C ALA A 511 3.88 7.11 6.81
N HIS A 512 5.18 7.37 6.73
CA HIS A 512 6.09 7.36 7.89
C HIS A 512 5.74 8.46 8.91
N ARG A 513 5.63 9.71 8.46
CA ARG A 513 5.51 10.87 9.35
C ARG A 513 4.08 11.20 9.75
N LEU A 514 3.10 10.96 8.87
CA LEU A 514 1.70 11.35 9.07
C LEU A 514 0.75 10.18 9.28
N SER A 515 1.26 8.93 9.25
CA SER A 515 0.42 7.73 9.34
C SER A 515 -0.62 7.64 8.22
N GLU A 516 -0.26 8.03 7.00
CA GLU A 516 -1.13 8.04 5.82
C GLU A 516 -0.75 6.91 4.87
N PRO A 517 -1.34 5.70 4.94
CA PRO A 517 -1.09 4.64 3.98
C PRO A 517 -1.40 5.11 2.55
N ILE A 518 -0.62 4.64 1.57
CA ILE A 518 -0.75 5.11 0.19
C ILE A 518 -2.08 4.69 -0.46
N ALA A 519 -2.50 3.44 -0.29
CA ALA A 519 -3.78 2.92 -0.76
C ALA A 519 -4.77 2.87 0.41
N ARG A 520 -5.89 3.60 0.30
CA ARG A 520 -6.86 3.75 1.40
C ARG A 520 -8.29 3.64 0.87
N PRO A 521 -9.20 3.01 1.62
CA PRO A 521 -10.62 3.03 1.26
C PRO A 521 -11.16 4.46 1.10
N VAL A 522 -12.14 4.64 0.22
CA VAL A 522 -12.74 5.95 -0.03
C VAL A 522 -13.35 6.58 1.22
N HIS A 523 -13.81 5.75 2.17
CA HIS A 523 -14.36 6.24 3.44
C HIS A 523 -13.34 6.95 4.36
N HIS A 524 -12.04 6.85 4.10
CA HIS A 524 -11.05 7.67 4.81
C HIS A 524 -11.14 9.16 4.45
N LEU A 525 -11.67 9.48 3.28
CA LEU A 525 -11.91 10.87 2.83
C LEU A 525 -13.37 11.29 3.01
N ASP A 526 -14.30 10.40 2.74
CA ASP A 526 -15.74 10.68 2.67
C ASP A 526 -16.52 9.55 3.39
N PRO A 527 -16.65 9.63 4.73
CA PRO A 527 -17.20 8.55 5.56
C PRO A 527 -18.73 8.54 5.60
N ARG A 528 -19.38 8.47 4.46
CA ARG A 528 -20.85 8.37 4.36
C ARG A 528 -21.30 6.93 4.10
N PRO A 529 -22.59 6.61 4.29
CA PRO A 529 -23.09 5.24 4.08
C PRO A 529 -22.69 4.63 2.72
N GLU A 530 -22.69 5.43 1.67
CA GLU A 530 -22.34 5.00 0.32
C GLU A 530 -20.90 4.51 0.20
N THR A 531 -19.99 5.03 1.01
CA THR A 531 -18.56 4.66 1.00
C THR A 531 -18.21 3.64 2.07
N LEU A 532 -18.84 3.73 3.24
CA LEU A 532 -18.67 2.75 4.32
C LEU A 532 -19.19 1.36 3.92
N LEU A 533 -20.26 1.32 3.11
CA LEU A 533 -20.94 0.09 2.72
C LEU A 533 -20.63 -0.34 1.28
N SER A 534 -19.94 0.50 0.49
CA SER A 534 -19.67 0.18 -0.90
C SER A 534 -18.52 -0.83 -1.04
N GLY A 535 -18.75 -1.85 -1.84
CA GLY A 535 -17.79 -2.88 -2.20
C GLY A 535 -17.10 -2.65 -3.52
N SER A 536 -17.12 -1.42 -4.08
CA SER A 536 -16.67 -1.14 -5.44
C SER A 536 -15.17 -1.44 -5.71
N GLY A 537 -14.38 -1.70 -4.68
CA GLY A 537 -12.94 -1.87 -4.82
C GLY A 537 -12.19 -0.60 -5.21
N ALA A 538 -12.87 0.52 -5.41
CA ALA A 538 -12.21 1.80 -5.63
C ALA A 538 -11.54 2.30 -4.34
N PHE A 539 -10.41 2.95 -4.50
CA PHE A 539 -9.60 3.43 -3.38
C PHE A 539 -8.90 4.75 -3.69
N LEU A 540 -8.57 5.46 -2.64
CA LEU A 540 -7.70 6.63 -2.70
C LEU A 540 -6.26 6.15 -2.83
N PHE A 541 -5.50 6.77 -3.71
CA PHE A 541 -4.09 6.48 -3.88
C PHE A 541 -3.27 7.74 -3.65
N GLY A 542 -2.54 7.78 -2.55
CA GLY A 542 -1.83 8.96 -2.07
C GLY A 542 -2.74 10.19 -1.90
N THR A 543 -2.26 11.35 -2.30
CA THR A 543 -2.99 12.62 -2.22
C THR A 543 -3.68 12.95 -3.53
N GLY A 544 -5.01 13.14 -3.49
CA GLY A 544 -5.79 13.65 -4.60
C GLY A 544 -6.12 12.70 -5.75
N LEU A 545 -5.68 11.43 -5.70
CA LEU A 545 -6.02 10.43 -6.71
C LEU A 545 -7.07 9.44 -6.17
N LEU A 546 -7.97 9.03 -7.05
CA LEU A 546 -8.92 7.92 -6.84
C LEU A 546 -8.72 6.93 -7.98
N VAL A 547 -8.48 5.67 -7.62
CA VAL A 547 -8.34 4.55 -8.55
C VAL A 547 -9.60 3.71 -8.47
N ALA A 548 -10.22 3.42 -9.61
CA ALA A 548 -11.39 2.56 -9.69
C ALA A 548 -11.07 1.35 -10.60
N PRO A 549 -10.56 0.25 -10.04
CA PRO A 549 -10.03 -0.87 -10.81
C PRO A 549 -11.07 -1.58 -11.68
N LEU A 550 -10.66 -1.92 -12.89
CA LEU A 550 -11.44 -2.73 -13.81
C LEU A 550 -11.12 -4.21 -13.56
N THR A 551 -12.07 -4.92 -13.01
CA THR A 551 -11.93 -6.31 -12.54
C THR A 551 -12.93 -7.26 -13.20
N THR A 552 -13.43 -6.86 -14.33
CA THR A 552 -14.31 -7.66 -15.20
C THR A 552 -13.88 -7.52 -16.65
N PRO A 553 -14.08 -8.52 -17.49
CA PRO A 553 -13.72 -8.44 -18.90
C PRO A 553 -14.50 -7.35 -19.64
N ALA A 554 -13.91 -6.86 -20.72
CA ALA A 554 -14.54 -5.86 -21.58
C ALA A 554 -15.75 -6.44 -22.33
N GLU A 555 -16.78 -5.62 -22.44
CA GLU A 555 -17.93 -5.92 -23.28
C GLU A 555 -17.56 -6.00 -24.76
N ARG A 556 -17.97 -7.06 -25.43
CA ARG A 556 -17.56 -7.32 -26.81
C ARG A 556 -17.93 -6.19 -27.79
N ARG A 557 -19.14 -5.59 -27.67
CA ARG A 557 -19.61 -4.54 -28.56
C ARG A 557 -18.95 -3.22 -28.36
N THR A 558 -18.69 -2.87 -27.12
CA THR A 558 -18.08 -1.59 -26.73
C THR A 558 -16.56 -1.66 -26.59
N ARG A 559 -16.00 -2.87 -26.46
CA ARG A 559 -14.57 -3.11 -26.17
C ARG A 559 -14.12 -2.36 -24.91
N ARG A 560 -15.03 -2.18 -23.95
CA ARG A 560 -14.76 -1.48 -22.70
C ARG A 560 -15.19 -2.31 -21.51
N ALA A 561 -14.34 -2.38 -20.51
CA ALA A 561 -14.69 -2.85 -19.18
C ALA A 561 -15.28 -1.69 -18.37
N SER A 562 -16.09 -1.99 -17.37
CA SER A 562 -16.78 -0.98 -16.57
C SER A 562 -16.60 -1.18 -15.07
N VAL A 563 -16.64 -0.08 -14.33
CA VAL A 563 -16.69 -0.05 -12.87
C VAL A 563 -17.62 1.06 -12.41
N THR A 564 -18.44 0.76 -11.40
CA THR A 564 -19.27 1.78 -10.74
C THR A 564 -18.68 2.09 -9.37
N THR A 565 -18.44 3.37 -9.10
CA THR A 565 -17.88 3.83 -7.84
C THR A 565 -18.57 5.09 -7.33
N TRP A 566 -18.53 5.29 -6.01
CA TRP A 566 -18.83 6.59 -5.43
C TRP A 566 -17.68 7.54 -5.71
N LEU A 567 -17.99 8.70 -6.28
CA LEU A 567 -17.04 9.78 -6.49
C LEU A 567 -17.28 10.87 -5.43
N PRO A 568 -16.35 11.10 -4.49
CA PRO A 568 -16.50 12.14 -3.47
C PRO A 568 -16.73 13.53 -4.06
N GLU A 569 -17.30 14.45 -3.27
CA GLU A 569 -17.59 15.81 -3.71
C GLU A 569 -16.37 16.53 -4.28
N GLY A 570 -16.59 17.35 -5.31
CA GLY A 570 -15.58 18.11 -6.05
C GLY A 570 -15.54 17.77 -7.53
N THR A 571 -14.65 18.42 -8.26
CA THR A 571 -14.39 18.11 -9.66
C THR A 571 -13.21 17.17 -9.77
N TRP A 572 -13.35 16.16 -10.62
CA TRP A 572 -12.36 15.11 -10.85
C TRP A 572 -12.03 15.01 -12.33
N HIS A 573 -10.75 14.87 -12.64
CA HIS A 573 -10.23 14.75 -13.99
C HIS A 573 -9.77 13.31 -14.24
N ASP A 574 -10.20 12.73 -15.35
CA ASP A 574 -9.62 11.47 -15.79
C ASP A 574 -8.14 11.65 -16.14
N TRP A 575 -7.30 10.81 -15.58
CA TRP A 575 -5.84 10.88 -15.73
C TRP A 575 -5.36 10.82 -17.17
N TYR A 576 -6.03 10.02 -18.01
CA TYR A 576 -5.61 9.78 -19.40
C TYR A 576 -6.25 10.74 -20.39
N SER A 577 -7.52 11.01 -20.24
CA SER A 577 -8.31 11.77 -21.21
C SER A 577 -8.55 13.24 -20.82
N GLY A 578 -8.32 13.60 -19.56
CA GLY A 578 -8.67 14.91 -19.04
C GLY A 578 -10.17 15.19 -18.93
N LEU A 579 -11.05 14.20 -19.20
CA LEU A 579 -12.49 14.35 -19.06
C LEU A 579 -12.84 14.67 -17.59
N ARG A 580 -13.69 15.66 -17.38
CA ARG A 580 -14.08 16.10 -16.02
C ARG A 580 -15.40 15.48 -15.58
N TYR A 581 -15.46 15.09 -14.32
CA TYR A 581 -16.63 14.56 -13.65
C TYR A 581 -16.91 15.34 -12.38
N THR A 582 -18.18 15.67 -12.12
CA THR A 582 -18.60 16.19 -10.82
C THR A 582 -18.89 15.06 -9.87
N GLY A 583 -18.31 15.14 -8.68
CA GLY A 583 -18.49 14.18 -7.59
C GLY A 583 -19.78 14.37 -6.79
N GLY A 584 -19.85 13.74 -5.60
CA GLY A 584 -21.04 13.67 -4.77
C GLY A 584 -22.09 12.68 -5.28
N ARG A 585 -21.67 11.72 -6.13
CA ARG A 585 -22.59 10.74 -6.76
C ARG A 585 -21.88 9.45 -7.15
N PHE A 586 -22.65 8.41 -7.44
CA PHE A 586 -22.13 7.25 -8.15
C PHE A 586 -21.88 7.59 -9.62
N VAL A 587 -20.72 7.12 -10.12
CA VAL A 587 -20.34 7.19 -11.53
C VAL A 587 -19.99 5.81 -12.04
N THR A 588 -20.35 5.51 -13.26
CA THR A 588 -19.92 4.29 -13.94
C THR A 588 -18.91 4.66 -15.02
N LEU A 589 -17.67 4.24 -14.83
CA LEU A 589 -16.54 4.52 -15.70
C LEU A 589 -16.29 3.33 -16.62
N ARG A 590 -16.13 3.60 -17.93
CA ARG A 590 -15.91 2.57 -18.95
C ARG A 590 -14.65 2.88 -19.73
N ARG A 591 -13.70 1.95 -19.74
CA ARG A 591 -12.40 2.16 -20.40
C ARG A 591 -12.04 1.02 -21.34
N PRO A 592 -11.47 1.33 -22.50
CA PRO A 592 -10.80 0.34 -23.32
C PRO A 592 -9.57 -0.22 -22.61
N LEU A 593 -8.89 -1.20 -23.18
CA LEU A 593 -7.75 -1.85 -22.53
C LEU A 593 -6.58 -0.90 -22.29
N GLU A 594 -6.37 0.06 -23.16
CA GLU A 594 -5.24 1.01 -23.17
C GLU A 594 -5.33 2.05 -22.05
N THR A 595 -6.48 2.19 -21.40
CA THR A 595 -6.67 3.17 -20.31
C THR A 595 -7.28 2.54 -19.07
N TYR A 596 -7.07 3.18 -17.94
CA TYR A 596 -7.51 2.71 -16.63
C TYR A 596 -8.21 3.85 -15.87
N PRO A 597 -9.28 3.60 -15.11
CA PRO A 597 -9.99 4.64 -14.39
C PRO A 597 -9.16 5.14 -13.20
N VAL A 598 -8.42 6.20 -13.43
CA VAL A 598 -7.71 6.98 -12.40
C VAL A 598 -8.19 8.41 -12.51
N LEU A 599 -8.73 8.93 -11.43
CA LEU A 599 -9.31 10.25 -11.37
C LEU A 599 -8.48 11.13 -10.42
N ALA A 600 -8.07 12.30 -10.90
CA ALA A 600 -7.37 13.30 -10.09
C ALA A 600 -8.34 14.42 -9.69
N ARG A 601 -8.43 14.72 -8.41
CA ARG A 601 -9.23 15.84 -7.91
C ARG A 601 -8.65 17.16 -8.39
N SER A 602 -9.49 18.14 -8.70
CA SER A 602 -9.04 19.51 -9.01
C SER A 602 -8.12 20.04 -7.90
N GLY A 603 -7.03 20.70 -8.28
CA GLY A 603 -5.96 21.14 -7.39
C GLY A 603 -4.85 20.08 -7.15
N THR A 604 -5.03 18.84 -7.60
CA THR A 604 -3.99 17.81 -7.43
C THR A 604 -2.76 18.15 -8.27
N ILE A 605 -1.58 17.97 -7.65
CA ILE A 605 -0.27 18.13 -8.29
C ILE A 605 0.50 16.83 -8.15
N VAL A 606 1.01 16.28 -9.27
CA VAL A 606 1.75 15.02 -9.31
C VAL A 606 3.06 15.20 -10.08
N PRO A 607 4.21 15.23 -9.40
CA PRO A 607 5.51 15.20 -10.05
C PRO A 607 5.84 13.81 -10.57
N LEU A 608 6.30 13.72 -11.79
CA LEU A 608 6.71 12.50 -12.49
C LEU A 608 8.13 12.66 -13.03
N VAL A 609 8.86 11.56 -13.19
CA VAL A 609 10.10 11.55 -13.97
C VAL A 609 9.81 11.95 -15.41
N ASP A 610 10.56 12.93 -15.93
CA ASP A 610 10.47 13.41 -17.31
C ASP A 610 11.70 13.01 -18.11
N GLY A 611 11.55 12.06 -19.00
CA GLY A 611 12.65 11.52 -19.79
C GLY A 611 12.64 10.02 -19.92
N ASP A 612 13.73 9.48 -20.42
CA ASP A 612 13.91 8.05 -20.70
C ASP A 612 14.66 7.32 -19.58
N ASP A 613 15.38 8.07 -18.72
CA ASP A 613 15.97 7.50 -17.51
C ASP A 613 14.87 7.27 -16.47
N LEU A 614 14.49 6.00 -16.35
CA LEU A 614 13.50 5.51 -15.39
C LEU A 614 14.16 4.80 -14.19
N SER A 615 15.40 5.14 -13.85
CA SER A 615 16.04 4.70 -12.61
C SER A 615 15.28 5.23 -11.39
N VAL A 616 15.54 4.66 -10.22
CA VAL A 616 14.91 5.10 -8.96
C VAL A 616 15.65 6.26 -8.29
N ALA A 617 16.69 6.79 -8.91
CA ALA A 617 17.44 7.95 -8.42
C ALA A 617 16.58 9.23 -8.43
N ASN A 618 17.03 10.26 -7.71
CA ASN A 618 16.44 11.59 -7.83
C ASN A 618 16.62 12.13 -9.26
N PRO A 619 15.51 12.41 -10.00
CA PRO A 619 15.58 12.67 -11.43
C PRO A 619 16.20 14.02 -11.77
N GLU A 620 16.87 14.08 -12.93
CA GLU A 620 17.39 15.33 -13.51
C GLU A 620 16.29 16.18 -14.17
N ALA A 621 15.13 15.55 -14.48
CA ALA A 621 13.99 16.22 -15.09
C ALA A 621 12.66 15.75 -14.48
N LEU A 622 11.76 16.71 -14.25
CA LEU A 622 10.42 16.47 -13.74
C LEU A 622 9.35 17.01 -14.68
N LEU A 623 8.34 16.17 -14.94
CA LEU A 623 7.05 16.59 -15.46
C LEU A 623 6.08 16.76 -14.27
N VAL A 624 5.71 18.00 -13.95
CA VAL A 624 4.77 18.29 -12.89
C VAL A 624 3.36 18.40 -13.49
N ARG A 625 2.50 17.43 -13.22
CA ARG A 625 1.10 17.45 -13.66
C ARG A 625 0.24 18.18 -12.66
N VAL A 626 -0.55 19.15 -13.12
CA VAL A 626 -1.51 19.93 -12.35
C VAL A 626 -2.90 19.70 -12.94
N PHE A 627 -3.89 19.46 -12.09
CA PHE A 627 -5.29 19.32 -12.49
C PHE A 627 -6.06 20.55 -12.04
N ALA A 628 -6.38 21.41 -12.99
CA ALA A 628 -6.98 22.73 -12.73
C ALA A 628 -8.40 22.65 -12.16
N GLY A 629 -8.92 23.78 -11.68
CA GLY A 629 -10.29 23.92 -11.15
C GLY A 629 -10.37 24.15 -9.64
N ALA A 630 -9.24 24.12 -8.93
CA ALA A 630 -9.06 24.52 -7.55
C ALA A 630 -7.59 24.85 -7.29
N ASP A 631 -7.32 25.59 -6.21
CA ASP A 631 -5.96 25.78 -5.72
C ASP A 631 -5.34 24.43 -5.32
N GLY A 632 -4.04 24.32 -5.50
CA GLY A 632 -3.30 23.09 -5.19
C GLY A 632 -1.91 23.34 -4.64
N GLU A 633 -1.49 22.44 -3.78
CA GLU A 633 -0.14 22.44 -3.23
C GLU A 633 0.39 21.02 -3.12
N PHE A 634 1.68 20.86 -3.41
CA PHE A 634 2.41 19.61 -3.19
C PHE A 634 3.83 19.91 -2.74
N VAL A 635 4.26 19.22 -1.69
CA VAL A 635 5.63 19.31 -1.18
C VAL A 635 6.35 18.01 -1.54
N LEU A 636 7.18 18.07 -2.55
CA LEU A 636 8.02 16.95 -2.99
C LEU A 636 9.12 16.73 -1.94
N TYR A 637 9.19 15.52 -1.39
CA TYR A 637 10.26 15.08 -0.49
C TYR A 637 11.29 14.25 -1.24
N GLU A 638 12.57 14.56 -1.05
CA GLU A 638 13.69 13.86 -1.66
C GLU A 638 14.83 13.72 -0.66
N ASP A 639 15.59 12.63 -0.74
CA ASP A 639 16.75 12.37 0.10
C ASP A 639 17.81 11.51 -0.64
N ASP A 640 18.89 11.17 0.03
CA ASP A 640 19.99 10.34 -0.49
C ASP A 640 19.84 8.84 -0.20
N ASP A 641 18.68 8.40 0.28
CA ASP A 641 18.34 7.02 0.63
C ASP A 641 19.19 6.40 1.76
N ALA A 642 19.98 7.19 2.50
CA ALA A 642 20.70 6.75 3.69
C ALA A 642 19.77 6.53 4.89
N ALA A 643 20.22 5.79 5.91
CA ALA A 643 19.44 5.57 7.14
C ALA A 643 19.19 6.87 7.92
N GLN A 644 20.17 7.77 7.92
CA GLN A 644 20.04 9.15 8.41
C GLN A 644 20.22 10.07 7.20
N PRO A 645 19.12 10.34 6.45
CA PRO A 645 19.25 10.93 5.15
C PRO A 645 19.56 12.42 5.17
N ALA A 646 20.43 12.84 4.26
CA ALA A 646 20.42 14.21 3.76
C ALA A 646 19.11 14.40 2.97
N SER A 647 18.22 15.25 3.45
CA SER A 647 16.89 15.40 2.84
C SER A 647 16.52 16.85 2.55
N CYS A 648 15.71 17.02 1.54
CA CYS A 648 15.19 18.32 1.14
C CYS A 648 13.74 18.24 0.65
N THR A 649 13.12 19.41 0.54
CA THR A 649 11.77 19.54 0.00
C THR A 649 11.69 20.64 -1.05
N THR A 650 10.89 20.39 -2.09
CA THR A 650 10.52 21.38 -3.12
C THR A 650 9.00 21.58 -3.09
N ARG A 651 8.53 22.78 -2.86
CA ARG A 651 7.10 23.10 -2.85
C ARG A 651 6.64 23.54 -4.23
N PHE A 652 5.60 22.87 -4.74
CA PHE A 652 4.81 23.27 -5.91
C PHE A 652 3.48 23.85 -5.47
N ALA A 653 3.05 24.97 -6.06
CA ALA A 653 1.75 25.55 -5.78
C ALA A 653 1.06 26.03 -7.06
N TRP A 654 -0.23 25.80 -7.15
CA TRP A 654 -1.10 26.27 -8.21
C TRP A 654 -2.19 27.17 -7.60
N HIS A 655 -2.30 28.40 -8.08
CA HIS A 655 -3.32 29.37 -7.70
C HIS A 655 -4.32 29.50 -8.85
N GLN A 656 -5.48 28.90 -8.71
CA GLN A 656 -6.46 28.76 -9.78
C GLN A 656 -6.98 30.09 -10.30
N ASP A 657 -7.39 31.00 -9.41
CA ASP A 657 -7.99 32.30 -9.79
C ASP A 657 -6.98 33.25 -10.43
N GLU A 658 -5.73 33.15 -10.02
CA GLU A 658 -4.62 33.95 -10.55
C GLU A 658 -4.04 33.30 -11.81
N GLY A 659 -4.25 32.02 -12.01
CA GLY A 659 -3.63 31.22 -13.07
C GLY A 659 -2.12 31.14 -12.94
N VAL A 660 -1.59 31.10 -11.72
CA VAL A 660 -0.14 31.13 -11.43
C VAL A 660 0.32 29.78 -10.87
N PHE A 661 1.38 29.26 -11.45
CA PHE A 661 2.12 28.13 -10.90
C PHE A 661 3.49 28.56 -10.37
N THR A 662 3.88 28.02 -9.23
CA THR A 662 5.17 28.32 -8.59
C THR A 662 5.92 27.05 -8.20
N ILE A 663 7.23 27.07 -8.36
CA ILE A 663 8.20 26.14 -7.81
C ILE A 663 9.02 26.96 -6.81
N ALA A 664 8.90 26.66 -5.52
CA ALA A 664 9.69 27.36 -4.51
C ALA A 664 11.16 26.91 -4.54
N PRO A 665 12.10 27.74 -4.07
CA PRO A 665 13.45 27.27 -3.77
C PRO A 665 13.44 26.07 -2.84
N VAL A 666 14.40 25.17 -3.03
CA VAL A 666 14.55 23.96 -2.21
C VAL A 666 14.87 24.33 -0.76
N VAL A 667 14.26 23.63 0.17
CA VAL A 667 14.48 23.78 1.63
C VAL A 667 15.07 22.48 2.17
N GLY A 668 16.13 22.56 2.94
CA GLY A 668 16.86 21.41 3.50
C GLY A 668 18.22 21.19 2.82
N ASP A 669 18.72 19.97 2.86
CA ASP A 669 20.02 19.63 2.30
C ASP A 669 19.89 19.29 0.79
N ALA A 670 20.19 20.27 -0.04
CA ALA A 670 20.12 20.14 -1.50
C ALA A 670 21.20 19.23 -2.12
N SER A 671 22.14 18.68 -1.33
CA SER A 671 23.15 17.74 -1.84
C SER A 671 22.54 16.41 -2.31
N ALA A 672 21.32 16.11 -1.81
CA ALA A 672 20.57 14.91 -2.22
C ALA A 672 20.02 14.96 -3.66
N ILE A 673 19.97 16.14 -4.29
CA ILE A 673 19.33 16.35 -5.60
C ILE A 673 20.28 17.04 -6.61
N PRO A 674 19.96 16.98 -7.91
CA PRO A 674 20.69 17.76 -8.92
C PRO A 674 20.64 19.28 -8.59
N ALA A 675 21.79 19.95 -8.65
CA ALA A 675 21.89 21.42 -8.40
C ALA A 675 21.04 22.25 -9.38
N ARG A 676 20.83 21.73 -10.58
CA ARG A 676 19.91 22.25 -11.59
C ARG A 676 19.06 21.10 -12.09
N ARG A 677 17.78 21.36 -12.29
CA ARG A 677 16.80 20.39 -12.74
C ARG A 677 15.93 20.97 -13.84
N ARG A 678 15.64 20.17 -14.82
CA ARG A 678 14.70 20.53 -15.88
C ARG A 678 13.26 20.33 -15.41
N TYR A 679 12.39 21.31 -15.69
CA TYR A 679 10.98 21.22 -15.33
C TYR A 679 10.09 21.45 -16.55
N ARG A 680 9.14 20.55 -16.75
CA ARG A 680 7.95 20.78 -17.56
C ARG A 680 6.73 20.73 -16.66
N VAL A 681 5.79 21.63 -16.87
CA VAL A 681 4.54 21.68 -16.09
C VAL A 681 3.38 21.52 -17.04
N SER A 682 2.56 20.50 -16.83
CA SER A 682 1.34 20.26 -17.61
C SER A 682 0.11 20.54 -16.77
N VAL A 683 -0.73 21.50 -17.22
CA VAL A 683 -1.96 21.90 -16.52
C VAL A 683 -3.15 21.41 -17.33
N THR A 684 -3.79 20.36 -16.82
CA THR A 684 -4.95 19.70 -17.42
C THR A 684 -6.25 20.38 -17.01
N GLY A 685 -7.18 20.54 -17.93
CA GLY A 685 -8.49 21.16 -17.71
C GLY A 685 -8.55 22.64 -18.09
N LEU A 686 -7.50 23.17 -18.75
CA LEU A 686 -7.46 24.55 -19.22
C LEU A 686 -7.71 24.69 -20.72
N ALA A 687 -8.35 25.78 -21.12
CA ALA A 687 -8.38 26.24 -22.51
C ALA A 687 -6.98 26.68 -22.96
N PRO A 688 -6.72 26.76 -24.28
CA PRO A 688 -5.49 27.33 -24.81
C PRO A 688 -5.24 28.72 -24.20
N SER A 689 -4.05 28.93 -23.64
CA SER A 689 -3.69 30.16 -22.96
C SER A 689 -2.21 30.47 -23.19
N ASP A 690 -1.86 31.72 -23.39
CA ASP A 690 -0.47 32.13 -23.47
C ASP A 690 0.08 32.38 -22.06
N THR A 691 1.35 32.06 -21.88
CA THR A 691 2.05 32.32 -20.61
C THR A 691 2.58 33.76 -20.54
N THR A 692 2.61 34.32 -19.33
CA THR A 692 3.22 35.64 -19.05
C THR A 692 4.73 35.53 -18.86
N SER A 693 5.30 34.32 -18.78
CA SER A 693 6.74 34.13 -18.65
C SER A 693 7.44 34.20 -20.00
N ALA A 694 8.51 35.00 -20.07
CA ALA A 694 9.30 35.19 -21.29
C ALA A 694 10.26 34.04 -21.62
N GLU A 695 10.42 33.05 -20.73
CA GLU A 695 11.50 32.02 -20.82
C GLU A 695 11.00 30.60 -21.13
N GLY A 696 9.67 30.32 -21.21
CA GLY A 696 9.14 29.00 -21.44
C GLY A 696 8.50 28.81 -22.83
N THR A 697 8.63 27.63 -23.40
CA THR A 697 7.84 27.23 -24.57
C THR A 697 6.53 26.62 -24.12
N THR A 698 5.42 27.06 -24.75
CA THR A 698 4.09 26.58 -24.41
C THR A 698 3.53 25.74 -25.55
N SER A 699 2.87 24.63 -25.19
CA SER A 699 2.11 23.79 -26.13
C SER A 699 0.75 23.45 -25.56
N TYR A 700 -0.21 23.16 -26.44
CA TYR A 700 -1.57 22.79 -26.05
C TYR A 700 -1.99 21.48 -26.70
N ASP A 701 -2.47 20.54 -25.88
CA ASP A 701 -3.12 19.32 -26.35
C ASP A 701 -4.64 19.45 -26.24
N PRO A 702 -5.35 19.59 -27.36
CA PRO A 702 -6.81 19.72 -27.36
C PRO A 702 -7.53 18.45 -26.97
N ALA A 703 -6.91 17.25 -27.09
CA ALA A 703 -7.55 15.99 -26.78
C ALA A 703 -7.77 15.81 -25.27
N THR A 704 -6.84 16.31 -24.48
CA THR A 704 -6.88 16.24 -23.02
C THR A 704 -7.22 17.59 -22.37
N GLY A 705 -7.24 18.69 -23.13
CA GLY A 705 -7.40 20.05 -22.60
C GLY A 705 -6.22 20.42 -21.69
N THR A 706 -4.99 20.12 -22.15
CA THR A 706 -3.78 20.30 -21.33
C THR A 706 -2.85 21.35 -21.96
N VAL A 707 -2.49 22.35 -21.17
CA VAL A 707 -1.42 23.30 -21.52
C VAL A 707 -0.13 22.81 -20.87
N THR A 708 0.94 22.66 -21.65
CA THR A 708 2.26 22.30 -21.13
C THR A 708 3.24 23.45 -21.31
N VAL A 709 3.93 23.81 -20.24
CA VAL A 709 4.95 24.84 -20.17
C VAL A 709 6.31 24.19 -19.88
N ASP A 710 7.28 24.32 -20.77
CA ASP A 710 8.67 23.90 -20.54
C ASP A 710 9.45 25.07 -19.95
N LEU A 711 9.86 24.98 -18.69
CA LEU A 711 10.61 26.02 -17.98
C LEU A 711 12.12 25.89 -18.18
N GLY A 712 12.57 24.82 -18.87
CA GLY A 712 13.99 24.53 -18.99
C GLY A 712 14.64 24.16 -17.65
N GLU A 713 15.92 24.49 -17.50
CA GLU A 713 16.68 24.22 -16.28
C GLU A 713 16.48 25.32 -15.22
N VAL A 714 16.07 24.90 -14.02
CA VAL A 714 15.90 25.76 -12.86
C VAL A 714 16.91 25.35 -11.79
N ALA A 715 17.61 26.33 -11.20
CA ALA A 715 18.49 26.05 -10.08
C ALA A 715 17.69 25.75 -8.80
N ALA A 716 18.14 24.76 -8.04
CA ALA A 716 17.48 24.36 -6.80
C ALA A 716 17.30 25.53 -5.80
N SER A 717 18.26 26.49 -5.80
CA SER A 717 18.25 27.64 -4.90
C SER A 717 17.35 28.81 -5.34
N GLU A 718 16.85 28.78 -6.58
CA GLU A 718 16.14 29.96 -7.16
C GLU A 718 14.62 29.74 -7.25
N GLY A 719 14.18 28.52 -7.59
CA GLY A 719 12.80 28.26 -7.92
C GLY A 719 12.38 28.87 -9.27
N ALA A 720 11.11 28.78 -9.62
CA ALA A 720 10.54 29.35 -10.85
C ALA A 720 9.04 29.64 -10.69
N SER A 721 8.51 30.50 -11.56
CA SER A 721 7.07 30.71 -11.64
C SER A 721 6.65 31.13 -13.04
N PHE A 722 5.41 30.82 -13.40
CA PHE A 722 4.75 31.37 -14.57
C PHE A 722 3.27 31.62 -14.29
N GLY A 723 2.65 32.45 -15.10
CA GLY A 723 1.23 32.74 -15.04
C GLY A 723 0.60 32.70 -16.43
N PHE A 724 -0.71 32.65 -16.49
CA PHE A 724 -1.49 32.76 -17.71
C PHE A 724 -2.17 34.10 -17.82
N ALA A 725 -2.18 34.69 -19.02
CA ALA A 725 -2.89 35.95 -19.29
C ALA A 725 -3.67 35.85 -20.62
N PRO A 726 -4.98 36.09 -20.61
CA PRO A 726 -5.83 36.36 -19.43
C PRO A 726 -5.89 35.17 -18.45
N ALA A 727 -6.53 35.37 -17.28
CA ALA A 727 -6.75 34.30 -16.31
C ALA A 727 -7.34 33.08 -17.02
N PRO A 728 -6.88 31.84 -16.66
CA PRO A 728 -7.22 30.64 -17.38
C PRO A 728 -8.70 30.31 -17.27
N THR A 729 -9.29 29.91 -18.38
CA THR A 729 -10.66 29.38 -18.43
C THR A 729 -10.62 27.84 -18.56
N ALA A 730 -11.72 27.20 -18.16
CA ALA A 730 -11.84 25.76 -18.31
C ALA A 730 -11.81 25.34 -19.79
N SER A 731 -11.13 24.24 -20.10
CA SER A 731 -11.12 23.66 -21.44
C SER A 731 -12.51 23.17 -21.84
N ASP A 732 -12.81 23.24 -23.12
CA ASP A 732 -13.94 22.50 -23.70
C ASP A 732 -13.72 20.99 -23.51
N GLN A 733 -14.72 20.31 -23.02
CA GLN A 733 -14.66 18.84 -22.83
C GLN A 733 -14.80 18.05 -24.14
N ARG A 734 -15.12 18.71 -25.26
CA ARG A 734 -15.24 18.11 -26.60
C ARG A 734 -16.14 16.86 -26.62
N ILE A 735 -17.27 16.95 -25.97
CA ILE A 735 -18.20 15.83 -25.74
C ILE A 735 -18.59 15.13 -27.05
N ASP A 736 -18.91 15.88 -28.09
CA ASP A 736 -19.35 15.31 -29.38
C ASP A 736 -18.21 14.53 -30.06
N GLU A 737 -17.00 15.02 -30.02
CA GLU A 737 -15.83 14.35 -30.58
C GLU A 737 -15.46 13.08 -29.82
N ARG A 738 -15.56 13.12 -28.50
CA ARG A 738 -15.34 11.94 -27.64
C ARG A 738 -16.39 10.87 -27.90
N ILE A 739 -17.66 11.25 -28.01
CA ILE A 739 -18.72 10.32 -28.34
C ILE A 739 -18.52 9.76 -29.74
N PHE A 740 -18.15 10.60 -30.73
CA PHE A 740 -17.85 10.12 -32.08
C PHE A 740 -16.73 9.08 -32.10
N ALA A 741 -15.64 9.34 -31.37
CA ALA A 741 -14.53 8.39 -31.23
C ALA A 741 -15.00 7.04 -30.62
N ILE A 742 -15.85 7.10 -29.58
CA ILE A 742 -16.46 5.90 -29.00
C ILE A 742 -17.32 5.17 -30.03
N VAL A 743 -18.23 5.87 -30.72
CA VAL A 743 -19.12 5.28 -31.74
C VAL A 743 -18.32 4.68 -32.87
N HIS A 744 -17.26 5.35 -33.31
CA HIS A 744 -16.37 4.83 -34.35
C HIS A 744 -15.77 3.46 -33.94
N ASP A 745 -15.40 3.28 -32.69
CA ASP A 745 -14.76 2.08 -32.18
C ASP A 745 -15.73 0.91 -31.87
N LEU A 746 -17.04 1.18 -31.73
CA LEU A 746 -18.04 0.15 -31.45
C LEU A 746 -18.01 -1.00 -32.48
N GLN A 747 -18.16 -2.24 -32.04
CA GLN A 747 -18.21 -3.45 -32.83
C GLN A 747 -19.69 -3.85 -33.15
N VAL A 748 -20.38 -2.98 -33.84
CA VAL A 748 -21.83 -3.09 -34.15
C VAL A 748 -22.12 -2.74 -35.60
N GLY A 749 -23.35 -2.95 -36.03
CA GLY A 749 -23.80 -2.60 -37.40
C GLY A 749 -23.66 -1.10 -37.67
N TYR A 750 -23.29 -0.72 -38.90
CA TYR A 750 -23.16 0.67 -39.29
C TYR A 750 -24.48 1.44 -39.15
N ILE A 751 -25.63 0.77 -39.32
CA ILE A 751 -26.96 1.37 -39.16
C ILE A 751 -27.11 1.91 -37.72
N ASP A 752 -26.74 1.14 -36.71
CA ASP A 752 -26.81 1.56 -35.30
C ASP A 752 -25.93 2.78 -35.03
N LYS A 753 -24.72 2.79 -35.60
CA LYS A 753 -23.81 3.94 -35.53
C LYS A 753 -24.41 5.19 -36.14
N HIS A 754 -24.98 5.05 -37.35
CA HIS A 754 -25.63 6.17 -38.04
C HIS A 754 -26.87 6.68 -37.30
N GLN A 755 -27.70 5.79 -36.75
CA GLN A 755 -28.86 6.20 -35.95
C GLN A 755 -28.45 6.97 -34.70
N LEU A 756 -27.44 6.51 -34.02
CA LEU A 756 -26.92 7.19 -32.83
C LEU A 756 -26.32 8.58 -33.17
N CYS A 757 -25.49 8.67 -34.22
CA CYS A 757 -24.92 9.96 -34.63
C CYS A 757 -26.01 10.93 -35.08
N ALA A 758 -26.99 10.48 -35.90
CA ALA A 758 -28.09 11.31 -36.36
C ALA A 758 -28.98 11.82 -35.20
N PHE A 759 -29.21 10.98 -34.19
CA PHE A 759 -29.89 11.41 -32.96
C PHE A 759 -29.12 12.49 -32.23
N LEU A 760 -27.82 12.31 -32.02
CA LEU A 760 -26.97 13.27 -31.32
C LEU A 760 -26.87 14.60 -32.06
N GLU A 761 -26.73 14.60 -33.39
CA GLU A 761 -26.68 15.79 -34.24
C GLU A 761 -28.02 16.55 -34.23
N SER A 762 -29.15 15.83 -34.26
CA SER A 762 -30.50 16.43 -34.26
C SER A 762 -30.96 16.94 -32.92
N THR A 763 -30.23 16.60 -31.82
CA THR A 763 -30.57 16.91 -30.43
C THR A 763 -29.48 17.77 -29.80
N PRO A 764 -29.56 19.10 -29.91
CA PRO A 764 -28.44 19.98 -29.49
C PRO A 764 -28.25 20.11 -27.96
N SER A 765 -29.30 19.87 -27.16
CA SER A 765 -29.22 19.95 -25.70
C SER A 765 -28.70 18.66 -25.08
N THR A 766 -27.64 18.73 -24.25
CA THR A 766 -27.10 17.58 -23.52
C THR A 766 -28.18 16.87 -22.68
N LEU A 767 -29.02 17.62 -21.98
CA LEU A 767 -30.12 17.05 -21.19
C LEU A 767 -31.15 16.33 -22.07
N ALA A 768 -31.46 16.86 -23.25
CA ALA A 768 -32.37 16.21 -24.20
C ALA A 768 -31.73 14.96 -24.79
N ARG A 769 -30.41 14.95 -25.03
CA ARG A 769 -29.64 13.75 -25.45
C ARG A 769 -29.71 12.67 -24.39
N ILE A 770 -29.47 13.01 -23.15
CA ILE A 770 -29.55 12.08 -22.02
C ILE A 770 -30.96 11.47 -21.93
N ALA A 771 -31.99 12.32 -21.92
CA ALA A 771 -33.39 11.86 -21.83
C ALA A 771 -33.84 11.03 -23.03
N GLY A 772 -33.42 11.39 -24.26
CA GLY A 772 -33.80 10.72 -25.49
C GLY A 772 -33.01 9.45 -25.81
N LEU A 773 -31.81 9.30 -25.29
CA LEU A 773 -30.91 8.17 -25.55
C LEU A 773 -31.57 6.83 -25.21
N GLU A 774 -32.34 6.78 -24.12
CA GLU A 774 -33.00 5.58 -23.64
C GLU A 774 -34.05 5.08 -24.65
N SER A 775 -34.68 6.00 -25.43
CA SER A 775 -35.72 5.66 -26.42
C SER A 775 -35.17 5.09 -27.73
N LEU A 776 -33.87 5.13 -27.98
CA LEU A 776 -33.27 4.60 -29.17
C LEU A 776 -33.35 3.07 -29.22
N PRO A 777 -33.64 2.47 -30.39
CA PRO A 777 -33.72 1.01 -30.56
C PRO A 777 -32.30 0.39 -30.71
N ILE A 778 -31.37 0.75 -29.82
CA ILE A 778 -30.01 0.22 -29.81
C ILE A 778 -29.75 -0.48 -28.47
N ALA A 779 -28.70 -1.30 -28.41
CA ALA A 779 -28.39 -2.09 -27.23
C ALA A 779 -27.97 -1.21 -26.02
N GLN A 780 -28.30 -1.66 -24.81
CA GLN A 780 -28.11 -0.88 -23.59
C GLN A 780 -26.63 -0.54 -23.30
N ASP A 781 -25.73 -1.48 -23.50
CA ASP A 781 -24.28 -1.26 -23.32
C ASP A 781 -23.74 -0.15 -24.23
N ILE A 782 -24.30 0.05 -25.42
CA ILE A 782 -23.94 1.17 -26.31
C ILE A 782 -24.45 2.50 -25.73
N LYS A 783 -25.72 2.51 -25.27
CA LYS A 783 -26.30 3.69 -24.62
C LYS A 783 -25.47 4.10 -23.41
N ASP A 784 -25.08 3.14 -22.62
CA ASP A 784 -24.35 3.35 -21.36
C ASP A 784 -22.97 3.98 -21.57
N VAL A 785 -22.21 3.62 -22.59
CA VAL A 785 -20.89 4.25 -22.84
C VAL A 785 -21.03 5.68 -23.34
N VAL A 786 -22.11 5.99 -24.08
CA VAL A 786 -22.41 7.35 -24.52
C VAL A 786 -22.94 8.19 -23.36
N LEU A 787 -23.77 7.59 -22.51
CA LEU A 787 -24.36 8.25 -21.34
C LEU A 787 -23.29 8.72 -20.36
N GLU A 788 -22.22 7.94 -20.13
CA GLU A 788 -21.09 8.34 -19.29
C GLU A 788 -20.53 9.70 -19.74
N VAL A 789 -20.26 9.85 -21.04
CA VAL A 789 -19.65 11.07 -21.58
C VAL A 789 -20.65 12.24 -21.59
N LEU A 790 -21.92 11.96 -21.90
CA LEU A 790 -22.96 13.00 -21.81
C LEU A 790 -23.15 13.52 -20.38
N LEU A 791 -23.13 12.63 -19.37
CA LEU A 791 -23.25 13.01 -17.96
C LEU A 791 -22.04 13.82 -17.47
N ALA A 792 -20.86 13.56 -18.00
CA ALA A 792 -19.67 14.37 -17.72
C ALA A 792 -19.75 15.76 -18.36
N GLY A 793 -20.50 15.91 -19.46
CA GLY A 793 -20.71 17.18 -20.17
C GLY A 793 -21.97 17.95 -19.77
N ALA A 794 -22.78 17.42 -18.86
CA ALA A 794 -24.09 18.00 -18.52
C ALA A 794 -24.02 19.16 -17.50
N GLU A 795 -22.82 19.58 -17.11
CA GLU A 795 -22.55 20.53 -15.98
C GLU A 795 -22.03 21.89 -16.45
#